data_a18330aaa225e0009502b07da05007d4
#
_entry.id   a18330aaa225e0009502b07da05007d4
#
_cell.length_a   1.000
_cell.length_b   1.000
_cell.length_c   1.000
_cell.angle_alpha   90.00
_cell.angle_beta   90.00
_cell.angle_gamma   90.00
#
_symmetry.space_group_name_H-M   'P 1'
#
loop_
_entity.id
_entity.type
_entity.pdbx_description
1 polymer ?
#
loop_
_entity_poly.entity_id
_entity_poly.type
_entity_poly.pdbx_seq_one_letter_code
_entity_poly.pdbx_strand_id
1 'polypeptide(L)'
;MAQEFTFTVNGVEHTTTQNKPLLRYLRDDLHIHSAKDGCSEGACGTCTIHVDGAAVKACVLTTALAAGRNIVTVEGLPEDVREAFVYAFGAVGAVQCGFCIPGMVMAGAALIAEDPEPTEEQIKYAIRGNVCRCTGYKMIIEGISLAAAVLRGEKQIDEDLERGDDYGVGKRAFRIDVRKKVLGEGKYPDDIDELDQPGLTYASAVRSKYPRARVLSIDTSKAEALPGVVGILRAEDVPVNQVGHLIQDWDVMIAQGDITRCVGDAIVLVVAEDEATLEKAKKLVKIDYEPLEPVRNIVEARAADAPRLHDSFFAFGNTVELKDNVCQSRHVTRGDAAKALAESAFTVTQRFTTPFTEHAFLEPECAVAFPYKNGVKVQSTDQGAYDTRKECAHMFGWDSEPERVVVETMLVGGGFGGKEDVSVQHLAALAAYKFQRPVKCKLTRAESLAFHPKRHAMDGTFTLGCDAEGNFTGLDCEINFDTGAYASLCGPVLERACTHAVGPYKYQNTDIRGFGYYTNNPPAGAYRGFGVCQSEFALESLIDLLAEKVGLDPWEIRYRNAIEPGEVLPNGQIADCSTALKETLLEVKDAYYAHPGHAGIACAMKNAGVGVGLPDAGRCKIRVEDGRAVVYAATSDIGQGCNTVFLQDVAEACGLPLSCIANGECSTENAPDSGTTSGSRQTVVTGEAVRGAAFLLRDAMVGIEAGKPAPDAPVSAHGDGVKIEYDDGRAYQLRTQELVAGQGMHPQDPAATIKALEGCEFGYVYLEPTDKLGADVPNPKSHICYGFATHVVILDDDGRVSEVYAAHDSGKVVNPISIQGQIEGGVLMGMGYALTEDWPLKDCVPQARYGTLGLFRAPEIPDIHAIYVEKDELLPVAYGGKGIGEIATIPTAPAVQNAYRAFDGKLRPNLPMVDTPYSRVRNRG
;
A
#
# COMPACT_ATOMS: atom_id res chain seq x y z
N MET A 1 46.72 19.70 11.20
CA MET A 1 46.14 18.46 11.65
C MET A 1 44.65 18.54 11.31
N ALA A 2 44.05 17.52 10.78
CA ALA A 2 42.61 17.52 10.60
C ALA A 2 41.95 17.61 11.99
N GLN A 3 40.83 18.31 12.12
CA GLN A 3 40.10 18.42 13.36
C GLN A 3 39.45 17.05 13.66
N GLU A 4 39.69 16.53 14.85
CA GLU A 4 39.07 15.29 15.33
C GLU A 4 37.79 15.59 16.09
N PHE A 5 36.77 14.74 15.88
CA PHE A 5 35.49 14.79 16.55
C PHE A 5 35.31 13.49 17.34
N THR A 6 35.28 13.57 18.65
CA THR A 6 35.14 12.44 19.56
C THR A 6 33.76 12.51 20.25
N PHE A 7 33.01 11.44 20.29
CA PHE A 7 31.71 11.30 20.93
C PHE A 7 31.47 9.80 21.29
N THR A 8 30.49 9.52 22.13
CA THR A 8 30.12 8.13 22.45
C THR A 8 28.87 7.72 21.71
N VAL A 9 28.82 6.45 21.27
CA VAL A 9 27.62 5.81 20.72
C VAL A 9 27.37 4.51 21.46
N ASN A 10 26.22 4.39 22.12
CA ASN A 10 25.84 3.24 22.92
C ASN A 10 26.92 2.84 23.96
N GLY A 11 27.53 3.83 24.57
CA GLY A 11 28.59 3.67 25.57
C GLY A 11 30.01 3.42 25.04
N VAL A 12 30.20 3.32 23.72
CA VAL A 12 31.48 3.14 23.07
C VAL A 12 31.99 4.47 22.52
N GLU A 13 33.28 4.82 22.79
CA GLU A 13 33.90 6.04 22.27
C GLU A 13 34.32 5.88 20.81
N HIS A 14 33.97 6.87 20.00
CA HIS A 14 34.32 6.93 18.57
C HIS A 14 35.00 8.27 18.24
N THR A 15 35.98 8.23 17.36
CA THR A 15 36.67 9.42 16.87
C THR A 15 36.75 9.39 15.35
N THR A 16 36.41 10.52 14.72
CA THR A 16 36.47 10.67 13.26
C THR A 16 37.03 12.05 12.90
N THR A 17 37.69 12.14 11.75
CA THR A 17 38.10 13.41 11.14
C THR A 17 37.14 13.91 10.05
N GLN A 18 36.11 13.11 9.72
CA GLN A 18 35.13 13.43 8.68
C GLN A 18 33.96 14.19 9.32
N ASN A 19 33.69 15.39 8.84
CA ASN A 19 32.46 16.10 9.19
C ASN A 19 31.34 15.72 8.19
N LYS A 20 30.53 14.71 8.54
CA LYS A 20 29.44 14.24 7.73
C LYS A 20 28.12 14.15 8.56
N PRO A 21 26.93 14.01 7.91
CA PRO A 21 25.69 13.81 8.64
C PRO A 21 25.81 12.64 9.63
N LEU A 22 25.38 12.85 10.89
CA LEU A 22 25.48 11.82 11.94
C LEU A 22 24.71 10.55 11.57
N LEU A 23 23.56 10.67 10.91
CA LEU A 23 22.82 9.52 10.40
C LEU A 23 23.68 8.64 9.49
N ARG A 24 24.43 9.25 8.57
CA ARG A 24 25.32 8.51 7.69
C ARG A 24 26.47 7.85 8.45
N TYR A 25 27.04 8.54 9.43
CA TYR A 25 28.09 7.96 10.27
C TYR A 25 27.58 6.73 11.04
N LEU A 26 26.37 6.81 11.62
CA LEU A 26 25.78 5.67 12.33
C LEU A 26 25.55 4.48 11.41
N ARG A 27 25.02 4.70 10.21
CA ARG A 27 24.66 3.63 9.27
C ARG A 27 25.85 3.07 8.52
N ASP A 28 26.70 3.94 7.96
CA ASP A 28 27.74 3.54 7.01
C ASP A 28 29.05 3.16 7.70
N ASP A 29 29.41 3.80 8.85
CA ASP A 29 30.67 3.52 9.55
C ASP A 29 30.47 2.62 10.78
N LEU A 30 29.30 2.69 11.44
CA LEU A 30 29.03 1.89 12.66
C LEU A 30 28.03 0.75 12.43
N HIS A 31 27.47 0.62 11.22
CA HIS A 31 26.48 -0.40 10.85
C HIS A 31 25.25 -0.44 11.79
N ILE A 32 24.85 0.73 12.32
CA ILE A 32 23.68 0.90 13.17
C ILE A 32 22.50 1.29 12.29
N HIS A 33 21.64 0.32 11.98
CA HIS A 33 20.52 0.48 11.04
C HIS A 33 19.16 0.75 11.68
N SER A 34 19.04 0.75 13.00
CA SER A 34 17.79 1.15 13.69
C SER A 34 17.42 2.61 13.41
N ALA A 35 18.42 3.50 13.25
CA ALA A 35 18.23 4.85 12.75
C ALA A 35 17.97 4.82 11.24
N LYS A 36 16.70 4.92 10.83
CA LYS A 36 16.28 4.78 9.43
C LYS A 36 16.37 6.09 8.65
N ASP A 37 16.76 6.02 7.36
CA ASP A 37 16.78 7.18 6.48
C ASP A 37 15.51 7.26 5.62
N GLY A 38 14.47 7.94 6.13
CA GLY A 38 13.20 8.11 5.42
C GLY A 38 13.12 9.39 4.58
N CYS A 39 13.83 10.47 4.95
CA CYS A 39 13.72 11.74 4.21
C CYS A 39 15.00 12.55 4.09
N SER A 40 16.01 12.33 4.92
CA SER A 40 17.28 13.12 5.01
C SER A 40 17.10 14.65 5.15
N GLU A 41 15.88 15.14 5.44
CA GLU A 41 15.55 16.59 5.52
C GLU A 41 14.95 17.02 6.87
N GLY A 42 15.02 16.16 7.89
CA GLY A 42 14.51 16.47 9.24
C GLY A 42 12.97 16.39 9.38
N ALA A 43 12.24 15.98 8.37
CA ALA A 43 10.77 16.02 8.37
C ALA A 43 10.10 14.79 8.98
N CYS A 44 10.60 13.55 8.69
CA CYS A 44 9.89 12.31 9.01
C CYS A 44 10.12 11.74 10.41
N GLY A 45 11.30 11.97 11.03
CA GLY A 45 11.62 11.49 12.37
C GLY A 45 12.02 10.01 12.48
N THR A 46 12.15 9.25 11.37
CA THR A 46 12.55 7.83 11.40
C THR A 46 13.98 7.63 11.92
N CYS A 47 14.82 8.67 11.88
CA CYS A 47 16.17 8.69 12.38
C CYS A 47 16.29 9.30 13.80
N THR A 48 15.24 9.30 14.59
CA THR A 48 15.29 9.80 15.98
C THR A 48 16.19 8.91 16.83
N ILE A 49 17.11 9.55 17.56
CA ILE A 49 18.07 8.97 18.51
C ILE A 49 18.05 9.81 19.78
N HIS A 50 18.71 9.37 20.85
CA HIS A 50 19.00 10.25 21.99
C HIS A 50 20.37 10.91 21.83
N VAL A 51 20.43 12.17 22.17
CA VAL A 51 21.67 12.95 22.35
C VAL A 51 21.63 13.55 23.74
N ASP A 52 22.52 13.08 24.61
CA ASP A 52 22.52 13.43 26.05
C ASP A 52 21.14 13.22 26.72
N GLY A 53 20.42 12.16 26.35
CA GLY A 53 19.10 11.81 26.84
C GLY A 53 17.91 12.44 26.09
N ALA A 54 18.11 13.47 25.27
CA ALA A 54 17.05 14.13 24.52
C ALA A 54 16.81 13.48 23.15
N ALA A 55 15.53 13.33 22.73
CA ALA A 55 15.17 12.82 21.41
C ALA A 55 15.50 13.83 20.30
N VAL A 56 16.40 13.47 19.38
CA VAL A 56 16.92 14.34 18.31
C VAL A 56 16.97 13.54 17.00
N LYS A 57 16.73 14.20 15.86
CA LYS A 57 16.83 13.58 14.53
C LYS A 57 18.29 13.56 14.06
N ALA A 58 18.86 12.39 13.82
CA ALA A 58 20.25 12.20 13.43
C ALA A 58 20.61 12.84 12.07
N CYS A 59 19.66 12.94 11.15
CA CYS A 59 19.90 13.51 9.82
C CYS A 59 20.19 15.03 9.81
N VAL A 60 19.78 15.76 10.87
CA VAL A 60 20.04 17.20 10.99
C VAL A 60 21.29 17.54 11.80
N LEU A 61 21.97 16.53 12.35
CA LEU A 61 23.23 16.66 13.07
C LEU A 61 24.39 16.23 12.17
N THR A 62 25.59 16.77 12.50
CA THR A 62 26.85 16.30 11.91
C THR A 62 27.73 15.71 13.00
N THR A 63 28.72 14.90 12.62
CA THR A 63 29.73 14.37 13.53
C THR A 63 30.45 15.48 14.32
N ALA A 64 30.66 16.67 13.71
CA ALA A 64 31.21 17.83 14.41
C ALA A 64 30.26 18.36 15.52
N LEU A 65 28.96 18.38 15.31
CA LEU A 65 27.96 18.78 16.30
C LEU A 65 27.74 17.70 17.38
N ALA A 66 28.07 16.47 17.09
CA ALA A 66 28.04 15.35 18.03
C ALA A 66 29.28 15.31 18.95
N ALA A 67 30.34 16.05 18.66
CA ALA A 67 31.57 16.05 19.45
C ALA A 67 31.29 16.33 20.93
N GLY A 68 31.81 15.46 21.81
CA GLY A 68 31.64 15.55 23.26
C GLY A 68 30.26 15.10 23.79
N ARG A 69 29.38 14.59 22.92
CA ARG A 69 28.02 14.16 23.26
C ARG A 69 27.94 12.65 23.46
N ASN A 70 26.92 12.24 24.20
CA ASN A 70 26.54 10.84 24.35
C ASN A 70 25.34 10.54 23.46
N ILE A 71 25.55 9.64 22.48
CA ILE A 71 24.54 9.20 21.51
C ILE A 71 24.02 7.83 21.93
N VAL A 72 22.69 7.65 21.95
CA VAL A 72 22.05 6.36 22.19
C VAL A 72 21.05 6.08 21.07
N THR A 73 21.13 4.89 20.51
CA THR A 73 20.15 4.32 19.56
C THR A 73 19.33 3.24 20.26
N VAL A 74 18.37 2.61 19.57
CA VAL A 74 17.52 1.55 20.17
C VAL A 74 18.36 0.44 20.77
N GLU A 75 19.46 0.07 20.11
CA GLU A 75 20.40 -0.97 20.57
C GLU A 75 21.05 -0.65 21.93
N GLY A 76 21.19 0.63 22.25
CA GLY A 76 21.78 1.13 23.50
C GLY A 76 20.79 1.41 24.61
N LEU A 77 19.49 1.25 24.39
CA LEU A 77 18.49 1.39 25.45
C LEU A 77 18.63 0.24 26.48
N PRO A 78 18.30 0.46 27.76
CA PRO A 78 18.22 -0.61 28.75
C PRO A 78 17.33 -1.77 28.30
N GLU A 79 17.65 -2.98 28.69
CA GLU A 79 16.94 -4.20 28.26
C GLU A 79 15.47 -4.18 28.68
N ASP A 80 15.18 -3.78 29.92
CA ASP A 80 13.82 -3.63 30.44
C ASP A 80 12.98 -2.63 29.63
N VAL A 81 13.59 -1.53 29.19
CA VAL A 81 12.92 -0.55 28.31
C VAL A 81 12.62 -1.19 26.93
N ARG A 82 13.59 -1.88 26.34
CA ARG A 82 13.40 -2.57 25.06
C ARG A 82 12.29 -3.61 25.13
N GLU A 83 12.29 -4.47 26.16
CA GLU A 83 11.26 -5.51 26.33
C GLU A 83 9.87 -4.90 26.60
N ALA A 84 9.78 -3.84 27.40
CA ALA A 84 8.53 -3.13 27.61
C ALA A 84 7.92 -2.59 26.31
N PHE A 85 8.74 -2.01 25.41
CA PHE A 85 8.28 -1.54 24.11
C PHE A 85 7.93 -2.69 23.15
N VAL A 86 8.67 -3.78 23.13
CA VAL A 86 8.35 -4.97 22.31
C VAL A 86 6.97 -5.50 22.69
N TYR A 87 6.76 -5.74 23.98
CA TYR A 87 5.46 -6.22 24.48
C TYR A 87 4.34 -5.21 24.19
N ALA A 88 4.51 -3.96 24.62
CA ALA A 88 3.45 -2.96 24.54
C ALA A 88 3.01 -2.71 23.10
N PHE A 89 3.97 -2.56 22.18
CA PHE A 89 3.67 -2.29 20.77
C PHE A 89 3.06 -3.51 20.06
N GLY A 90 3.45 -4.72 20.48
CA GLY A 90 2.82 -5.95 20.00
C GLY A 90 1.39 -6.10 20.50
N ALA A 91 1.15 -5.92 21.80
CA ALA A 91 -0.14 -6.12 22.45
C ALA A 91 -1.24 -5.20 21.93
N VAL A 92 -0.90 -3.94 21.60
CA VAL A 92 -1.87 -2.97 21.05
C VAL A 92 -1.89 -2.94 19.52
N GLY A 93 -0.92 -3.57 18.82
CA GLY A 93 -0.85 -3.54 17.35
C GLY A 93 -0.22 -2.27 16.77
N ALA A 94 0.64 -1.58 17.53
CA ALA A 94 1.30 -0.34 17.10
C ALA A 94 2.25 -0.50 15.91
N VAL A 95 2.60 -1.75 15.53
CA VAL A 95 3.57 -2.07 14.49
C VAL A 95 2.88 -2.52 13.21
N GLN A 96 3.09 -1.78 12.10
CA GLN A 96 2.70 -2.25 10.76
C GLN A 96 3.95 -2.44 9.88
N CYS A 97 4.26 -1.54 8.96
CA CYS A 97 5.47 -1.68 8.13
C CYS A 97 6.78 -1.65 8.96
N GLY A 98 6.80 -0.98 10.11
CA GLY A 98 7.91 -0.98 11.06
C GLY A 98 8.96 0.12 10.83
N PHE A 99 8.98 0.76 9.67
CA PHE A 99 10.06 1.70 9.31
C PHE A 99 10.16 2.93 10.22
N CYS A 100 9.04 3.44 10.75
CA CYS A 100 9.02 4.55 11.71
C CYS A 100 9.23 4.10 13.16
N ILE A 101 9.08 2.82 13.47
CA ILE A 101 8.92 2.33 14.85
C ILE A 101 10.16 2.55 15.71
N PRO A 102 11.40 2.27 15.28
CA PRO A 102 12.58 2.58 16.11
C PRO A 102 12.64 4.05 16.53
N GLY A 103 12.33 4.97 15.61
CA GLY A 103 12.26 6.41 15.93
C GLY A 103 11.12 6.78 16.88
N MET A 104 9.98 6.09 16.82
CA MET A 104 8.87 6.25 17.78
C MET A 104 9.26 5.74 19.18
N VAL A 105 9.94 4.59 19.24
CA VAL A 105 10.49 4.03 20.50
C VAL A 105 11.45 5.02 21.14
N MET A 106 12.39 5.59 20.38
CA MET A 106 13.33 6.57 20.92
C MET A 106 12.62 7.83 21.44
N ALA A 107 11.61 8.33 20.71
CA ALA A 107 10.83 9.48 21.19
C ALA A 107 10.01 9.17 22.44
N GLY A 108 9.36 8.00 22.49
CA GLY A 108 8.61 7.53 23.66
C GLY A 108 9.50 7.23 24.89
N ALA A 109 10.64 6.59 24.68
CA ALA A 109 11.59 6.28 25.75
C ALA A 109 12.19 7.55 26.39
N ALA A 110 12.47 8.59 25.58
CA ALA A 110 12.92 9.88 26.13
C ALA A 110 11.85 10.54 27.01
N LEU A 111 10.58 10.49 26.58
CA LEU A 111 9.46 11.03 27.35
C LEU A 111 9.28 10.26 28.67
N ILE A 112 9.27 8.91 28.63
CA ILE A 112 9.08 8.09 29.83
C ILE A 112 10.22 8.27 30.84
N ALA A 113 11.45 8.50 30.36
CA ALA A 113 12.60 8.81 31.23
C ALA A 113 12.47 10.17 31.93
N GLU A 114 11.79 11.15 31.30
CA GLU A 114 11.51 12.47 31.88
C GLU A 114 10.26 12.44 32.78
N ASP A 115 9.19 11.80 32.30
CA ASP A 115 7.90 11.66 32.97
C ASP A 115 7.45 10.20 32.91
N PRO A 116 7.56 9.42 33.99
CA PRO A 116 7.17 8.01 34.00
C PRO A 116 5.67 7.75 33.84
N GLU A 117 4.81 8.76 34.03
CA GLU A 117 3.35 8.66 33.88
C GLU A 117 2.81 9.69 32.88
N PRO A 118 3.23 9.61 31.61
CA PRO A 118 2.87 10.63 30.63
C PRO A 118 1.39 10.54 30.26
N THR A 119 0.75 11.72 30.14
CA THR A 119 -0.59 11.84 29.61
C THR A 119 -0.61 11.60 28.09
N GLU A 120 -1.77 11.31 27.53
CA GLU A 120 -1.94 11.14 26.08
C GLU A 120 -1.45 12.37 25.29
N GLU A 121 -1.78 13.58 25.77
CA GLU A 121 -1.34 14.82 25.14
C GLU A 121 0.19 14.99 25.16
N GLN A 122 0.84 14.60 26.24
CA GLN A 122 2.30 14.61 26.32
C GLN A 122 2.92 13.60 25.34
N ILE A 123 2.31 12.41 25.21
CA ILE A 123 2.74 11.40 24.23
C ILE A 123 2.56 11.93 22.80
N LYS A 124 1.39 12.46 22.45
CA LYS A 124 1.13 13.10 21.15
C LYS A 124 2.16 14.18 20.82
N TYR A 125 2.48 15.03 21.82
CA TYR A 125 3.46 16.08 21.67
C TYR A 125 4.89 15.56 21.49
N ALA A 126 5.29 14.52 22.22
CA ALA A 126 6.63 13.91 22.13
C ALA A 126 6.89 13.34 20.74
N ILE A 127 5.90 12.64 20.15
CA ILE A 127 6.02 12.02 18.81
C ILE A 127 5.60 12.95 17.66
N ARG A 128 5.25 14.24 17.90
CA ARG A 128 4.82 15.18 16.84
C ARG A 128 5.79 15.34 15.68
N GLY A 129 7.08 15.08 15.94
CA GLY A 129 8.16 15.13 14.96
C GLY A 129 8.35 13.84 14.16
N ASN A 130 7.63 12.78 14.51
CA ASN A 130 7.74 11.45 13.93
C ASN A 130 6.49 11.15 13.09
N VAL A 131 6.68 10.83 11.81
CA VAL A 131 5.58 10.49 10.91
C VAL A 131 5.35 9.00 10.89
N CYS A 132 4.09 8.59 10.97
CA CYS A 132 3.63 7.26 10.58
C CYS A 132 2.54 7.39 9.51
N ARG A 133 2.68 6.64 8.42
CA ARG A 133 1.69 6.62 7.32
C ARG A 133 0.69 5.47 7.46
N CYS A 134 1.03 4.45 8.28
CA CYS A 134 0.32 3.17 8.32
C CYS A 134 -0.77 3.11 9.39
N THR A 135 -0.50 3.61 10.62
CA THR A 135 -1.21 3.21 11.85
C THR A 135 -2.33 4.17 12.28
N GLY A 136 -2.38 5.39 11.75
CA GLY A 136 -3.28 6.42 12.31
C GLY A 136 -2.85 6.95 13.69
N TYR A 137 -1.69 6.56 14.20
CA TYR A 137 -1.06 6.94 15.46
C TYR A 137 -1.72 6.41 16.75
N LYS A 138 -3.03 6.16 16.80
CA LYS A 138 -3.77 5.80 18.02
C LYS A 138 -3.09 4.64 18.76
N MET A 139 -2.84 3.53 18.08
CA MET A 139 -2.15 2.36 18.66
C MET A 139 -0.71 2.66 19.10
N ILE A 140 0.00 3.58 18.44
CA ILE A 140 1.36 4.00 18.87
C ILE A 140 1.28 4.75 20.19
N ILE A 141 0.31 5.64 20.36
CA ILE A 141 0.05 6.40 21.58
C ILE A 141 -0.29 5.44 22.72
N GLU A 142 -1.23 4.52 22.50
CA GLU A 142 -1.59 3.47 23.45
C GLU A 142 -0.40 2.58 23.81
N GLY A 143 0.44 2.22 22.83
CA GLY A 143 1.65 1.43 23.03
C GLY A 143 2.69 2.14 23.92
N ILE A 144 2.93 3.44 23.73
CA ILE A 144 3.83 4.22 24.59
C ILE A 144 3.27 4.31 26.02
N SER A 145 1.96 4.54 26.15
CA SER A 145 1.29 4.54 27.47
C SER A 145 1.40 3.20 28.18
N LEU A 146 1.18 2.08 27.45
CA LEU A 146 1.32 0.73 28.00
C LEU A 146 2.78 0.41 28.40
N ALA A 147 3.76 0.79 27.57
CA ALA A 147 5.19 0.63 27.90
C ALA A 147 5.55 1.37 29.20
N ALA A 148 5.05 2.60 29.38
CA ALA A 148 5.22 3.34 30.63
C ALA A 148 4.62 2.62 31.83
N ALA A 149 3.40 2.05 31.70
CA ALA A 149 2.75 1.28 32.76
C ALA A 149 3.52 -0.02 33.10
N VAL A 150 4.11 -0.69 32.11
CA VAL A 150 4.98 -1.86 32.32
C VAL A 150 6.23 -1.48 33.11
N LEU A 151 6.90 -0.40 32.71
CA LEU A 151 8.12 0.07 33.36
C LEU A 151 7.90 0.53 34.81
N ARG A 152 6.70 1.01 35.16
CA ARG A 152 6.29 1.31 36.52
C ARG A 152 5.88 0.06 37.34
N GLY A 153 5.78 -1.11 36.68
CA GLY A 153 5.32 -2.34 37.32
C GLY A 153 3.80 -2.41 37.56
N GLU A 154 3.02 -1.51 37.01
CA GLU A 154 1.54 -1.52 37.07
C GLU A 154 0.92 -2.56 36.14
N LYS A 155 1.60 -2.90 35.06
CA LYS A 155 1.26 -3.96 34.13
C LYS A 155 2.40 -4.96 34.03
N GLN A 156 2.06 -6.22 33.87
CA GLN A 156 3.03 -7.29 33.61
C GLN A 156 3.00 -7.66 32.13
N ILE A 157 4.11 -8.12 31.63
CA ILE A 157 4.23 -8.71 30.29
C ILE A 157 3.43 -10.02 30.30
N ASP A 158 2.49 -10.15 29.38
CA ASP A 158 1.73 -11.37 29.15
C ASP A 158 2.51 -12.28 28.19
N GLU A 159 3.27 -13.20 28.76
CA GLU A 159 4.09 -14.14 28.00
C GLU A 159 3.25 -15.10 27.13
N ASP A 160 2.01 -15.43 27.53
CA ASP A 160 1.14 -16.33 26.77
C ASP A 160 0.68 -15.67 25.46
N LEU A 161 0.39 -14.36 25.52
CA LEU A 161 0.06 -13.58 24.32
C LEU A 161 1.27 -13.46 23.37
N GLU A 162 2.48 -13.25 23.92
CA GLU A 162 3.70 -13.16 23.12
C GLU A 162 4.07 -14.53 22.50
N ARG A 163 3.90 -15.63 23.22
CA ARG A 163 4.16 -17.00 22.69
C ARG A 163 3.15 -17.45 21.63
N GLY A 164 1.94 -16.88 21.62
CA GLY A 164 0.89 -17.27 20.69
C GLY A 164 0.35 -18.68 20.97
N ASP A 165 0.10 -19.01 22.24
CA ASP A 165 -0.45 -20.33 22.63
C ASP A 165 -1.91 -20.50 22.14
N ASP A 166 -2.67 -19.40 22.00
CA ASP A 166 -4.01 -19.35 21.40
C ASP A 166 -3.96 -18.54 20.08
N TYR A 167 -3.52 -19.18 18.99
CA TYR A 167 -3.18 -18.58 17.72
C TYR A 167 -4.06 -19.12 16.60
N GLY A 168 -5.23 -18.55 16.38
CA GLY A 168 -6.19 -18.98 15.35
C GLY A 168 -6.97 -17.79 14.79
N VAL A 169 -7.93 -18.09 13.92
CA VAL A 169 -8.82 -17.10 13.32
C VAL A 169 -9.69 -16.44 14.39
N GLY A 170 -9.74 -15.10 14.38
CA GLY A 170 -10.48 -14.30 15.37
C GLY A 170 -9.70 -13.98 16.64
N LYS A 171 -8.48 -14.50 16.78
CA LYS A 171 -7.65 -14.27 17.98
C LYS A 171 -6.78 -13.01 17.82
N ARG A 172 -6.56 -12.34 18.97
CA ARG A 172 -5.62 -11.20 19.04
C ARG A 172 -4.17 -11.75 19.02
N ALA A 173 -3.64 -11.91 17.83
CA ALA A 173 -2.32 -12.47 17.66
C ALA A 173 -1.26 -11.37 17.49
N PHE A 174 -0.13 -11.51 18.19
CA PHE A 174 1.05 -10.69 17.92
C PHE A 174 1.50 -10.87 16.48
N ARG A 175 1.91 -9.79 15.85
CA ARG A 175 2.63 -9.91 14.59
C ARG A 175 3.95 -10.62 14.81
N ILE A 176 4.27 -11.56 13.95
CA ILE A 176 5.49 -12.38 14.05
C ILE A 176 6.80 -11.58 13.93
N ASP A 177 6.72 -10.37 13.41
CA ASP A 177 7.87 -9.49 13.13
C ASP A 177 7.97 -8.28 14.10
N VAL A 178 7.13 -8.22 15.15
CA VAL A 178 7.11 -7.11 16.13
C VAL A 178 8.49 -6.84 16.70
N ARG A 179 9.12 -7.84 17.31
CA ARG A 179 10.43 -7.70 17.97
C ARG A 179 11.48 -7.11 17.03
N LYS A 180 11.62 -7.70 15.84
CA LYS A 180 12.57 -7.23 14.81
C LYS A 180 12.35 -5.77 14.41
N LYS A 181 11.09 -5.36 14.29
CA LYS A 181 10.73 -3.99 13.90
C LYS A 181 10.88 -2.99 15.03
N VAL A 182 10.53 -3.35 16.26
CA VAL A 182 10.66 -2.49 17.45
C VAL A 182 12.14 -2.26 17.78
N LEU A 183 12.96 -3.30 17.76
CA LEU A 183 14.39 -3.23 18.05
C LEU A 183 15.23 -2.72 16.86
N GLY A 184 14.63 -2.49 15.67
CA GLY A 184 15.36 -2.04 14.49
C GLY A 184 16.22 -3.10 13.83
N GLU A 185 16.07 -4.39 14.23
CA GLU A 185 16.81 -5.54 13.70
C GLU A 185 16.27 -6.04 12.34
N GLY A 186 15.06 -5.63 11.99
CA GLY A 186 14.45 -5.96 10.71
C GLY A 186 15.17 -5.29 9.55
N LYS A 187 15.63 -6.08 8.57
CA LYS A 187 16.39 -5.57 7.42
C LYS A 187 15.47 -5.17 6.27
N TYR A 188 15.60 -3.93 5.84
CA TYR A 188 15.09 -3.39 4.58
C TYR A 188 16.23 -3.35 3.54
N PRO A 189 15.98 -3.28 2.24
CA PRO A 189 17.06 -3.23 1.25
C PRO A 189 18.09 -2.12 1.49
N ASP A 190 17.68 -0.96 2.01
CA ASP A 190 18.61 0.12 2.38
C ASP A 190 19.56 -0.25 3.52
N ASP A 191 19.20 -1.22 4.36
CA ASP A 191 20.02 -1.67 5.49
C ASP A 191 21.09 -2.72 5.09
N ILE A 192 21.06 -3.20 3.84
CA ILE A 192 22.12 -4.08 3.31
C ILE A 192 23.39 -3.23 3.12
N ASP A 193 24.49 -3.68 3.67
CA ASP A 193 25.76 -2.98 3.62
C ASP A 193 26.88 -3.91 3.10
N GLU A 194 28.14 -3.46 3.19
CA GLU A 194 29.31 -4.21 2.75
C GLU A 194 29.55 -5.48 3.57
N LEU A 195 29.06 -5.55 4.81
CA LEU A 195 29.16 -6.77 5.63
C LEU A 195 28.21 -7.87 5.10
N ASP A 196 27.04 -7.47 4.59
CA ASP A 196 26.07 -8.39 3.97
C ASP A 196 26.48 -8.77 2.53
N GLN A 197 27.00 -7.78 1.77
CA GLN A 197 27.39 -7.93 0.35
C GLN A 197 28.79 -7.37 0.11
N PRO A 198 29.85 -8.16 0.32
CA PRO A 198 31.21 -7.71 0.10
C PRO A 198 31.47 -7.19 -1.31
N GLY A 199 32.07 -6.02 -1.40
CA GLY A 199 32.32 -5.32 -2.67
C GLY A 199 31.09 -4.60 -3.22
N LEU A 200 30.12 -4.29 -2.35
CA LEU A 200 28.93 -3.51 -2.67
C LEU A 200 29.31 -2.19 -3.35
N THR A 201 28.60 -1.87 -4.43
CA THR A 201 28.70 -0.60 -5.16
C THR A 201 27.35 0.09 -5.18
N TYR A 202 27.33 1.35 -5.55
CA TYR A 202 26.15 2.20 -5.51
C TYR A 202 25.81 2.73 -6.88
N ALA A 203 24.54 2.70 -7.25
CA ALA A 203 24.05 3.20 -8.54
C ALA A 203 22.95 4.25 -8.36
N SER A 204 22.96 5.26 -9.21
CA SER A 204 21.88 6.23 -9.32
C SER A 204 21.83 6.84 -10.71
N ALA A 205 20.63 7.09 -11.21
CA ALA A 205 20.46 7.72 -12.50
C ALA A 205 20.65 9.24 -12.44
N VAL A 206 21.25 9.80 -13.50
CA VAL A 206 21.14 11.22 -13.82
C VAL A 206 19.84 11.40 -14.58
N ARG A 207 18.96 12.25 -14.05
CA ARG A 207 17.58 12.36 -14.50
C ARG A 207 17.28 13.69 -15.15
N SER A 208 16.28 13.69 -16.04
CA SER A 208 15.79 14.93 -16.66
C SER A 208 15.22 15.89 -15.63
N LYS A 209 15.58 17.16 -15.76
CA LYS A 209 14.96 18.29 -15.05
C LYS A 209 13.83 18.96 -15.82
N TYR A 210 13.61 18.55 -17.07
CA TYR A 210 12.60 19.08 -17.97
C TYR A 210 11.47 18.07 -18.12
N PRO A 211 10.20 18.50 -18.06
CA PRO A 211 9.05 17.63 -18.31
C PRO A 211 8.97 17.17 -19.76
N ARG A 212 9.49 18.00 -20.71
CA ARG A 212 9.57 17.67 -22.13
C ARG A 212 10.75 18.39 -22.76
N ALA A 213 11.71 17.64 -23.22
CA ALA A 213 12.90 18.20 -23.90
C ALA A 213 13.56 17.14 -24.78
N ARG A 214 14.12 17.55 -25.89
CA ARG A 214 15.00 16.71 -26.71
C ARG A 214 16.39 16.65 -26.08
N VAL A 215 16.93 15.47 -25.91
CA VAL A 215 18.31 15.25 -25.43
C VAL A 215 19.26 15.42 -26.62
N LEU A 216 19.98 16.53 -26.69
CA LEU A 216 20.87 16.87 -27.83
C LEU A 216 22.23 16.17 -27.74
N SER A 217 22.82 16.17 -26.52
CA SER A 217 24.11 15.52 -26.29
C SER A 217 24.23 15.02 -24.84
N ILE A 218 25.03 13.96 -24.67
CA ILE A 218 25.37 13.37 -23.36
C ILE A 218 26.89 13.23 -23.26
N ASP A 219 27.55 14.02 -22.39
CA ASP A 219 29.00 13.92 -22.11
C ASP A 219 29.24 13.38 -20.70
N THR A 220 29.75 12.16 -20.63
CA THR A 220 30.10 11.45 -19.38
C THR A 220 31.60 11.40 -19.11
N SER A 221 32.41 11.93 -20.00
CA SER A 221 33.88 11.77 -20.00
C SER A 221 34.57 12.18 -18.69
N LYS A 222 34.08 13.24 -18.05
CA LYS A 222 34.63 13.71 -16.75
C LYS A 222 34.19 12.84 -15.58
N ALA A 223 32.98 12.28 -15.65
CA ALA A 223 32.47 11.38 -14.64
C ALA A 223 33.19 10.03 -14.72
N GLU A 224 33.38 9.49 -15.93
CA GLU A 224 34.11 8.22 -16.16
C GLU A 224 35.59 8.32 -15.71
N ALA A 225 36.22 9.49 -15.83
CA ALA A 225 37.58 9.72 -15.40
C ALA A 225 37.75 9.90 -13.87
N LEU A 226 36.68 9.99 -13.11
CA LEU A 226 36.72 10.17 -11.66
C LEU A 226 37.11 8.83 -10.99
N PRO A 227 38.21 8.79 -10.17
CA PRO A 227 38.54 7.57 -9.41
C PRO A 227 37.41 7.12 -8.52
N GLY A 228 37.16 5.80 -8.49
CA GLY A 228 36.05 5.16 -7.76
C GLY A 228 34.74 5.07 -8.55
N VAL A 229 34.68 5.62 -9.77
CA VAL A 229 33.59 5.32 -10.70
C VAL A 229 33.83 3.94 -11.34
N VAL A 230 32.88 3.04 -11.17
CA VAL A 230 32.89 1.67 -11.74
C VAL A 230 32.54 1.71 -13.23
N GLY A 231 31.58 2.53 -13.60
CA GLY A 231 31.17 2.75 -14.98
C GLY A 231 29.85 3.54 -15.08
N ILE A 232 29.49 3.83 -16.32
CA ILE A 232 28.26 4.56 -16.65
C ILE A 232 27.54 3.79 -17.76
N LEU A 233 26.23 3.56 -17.57
CA LEU A 233 25.37 2.92 -18.55
C LEU A 233 24.42 3.93 -19.18
N ARG A 234 24.06 3.69 -20.45
CA ARG A 234 23.19 4.52 -21.26
C ARG A 234 22.08 3.66 -21.89
N ALA A 235 21.15 4.27 -22.60
CA ALA A 235 20.04 3.57 -23.27
C ALA A 235 20.52 2.44 -24.21
N GLU A 236 21.64 2.63 -24.92
CA GLU A 236 22.24 1.62 -25.79
C GLU A 236 22.81 0.38 -25.06
N ASP A 237 23.01 0.47 -23.74
CA ASP A 237 23.44 -0.66 -22.91
C ASP A 237 22.27 -1.55 -22.46
N VAL A 238 21.05 -1.10 -22.62
CA VAL A 238 19.83 -1.79 -22.21
C VAL A 238 19.33 -2.67 -23.37
N PRO A 239 19.25 -3.99 -23.19
CA PRO A 239 18.83 -4.89 -24.30
C PRO A 239 17.42 -4.58 -24.83
N VAL A 240 16.45 -4.36 -23.94
CA VAL A 240 15.10 -3.88 -24.26
C VAL A 240 14.84 -2.65 -23.41
N ASN A 241 14.88 -1.47 -24.02
CA ASN A 241 14.86 -0.18 -23.33
C ASN A 241 13.44 0.26 -22.95
N GLN A 242 12.57 -0.67 -22.59
CA GLN A 242 11.21 -0.42 -22.12
C GLN A 242 10.86 -1.35 -20.97
N VAL A 243 10.14 -0.82 -19.97
CA VAL A 243 9.54 -1.56 -18.86
C VAL A 243 8.09 -1.11 -18.67
N GLY A 244 7.39 -1.76 -17.77
CA GLY A 244 6.02 -1.43 -17.38
C GLY A 244 5.24 -2.66 -16.97
N HIS A 245 4.46 -2.53 -15.92
CA HIS A 245 3.75 -3.62 -15.25
C HIS A 245 2.78 -4.37 -16.19
N LEU A 246 1.89 -3.63 -16.86
CA LEU A 246 0.91 -4.18 -17.83
C LEU A 246 1.12 -3.62 -19.23
N ILE A 247 1.61 -2.41 -19.35
CA ILE A 247 1.87 -1.68 -20.58
C ILE A 247 3.34 -1.28 -20.57
N GLN A 248 4.11 -1.78 -21.54
CA GLN A 248 5.50 -1.41 -21.69
C GLN A 248 5.57 -0.12 -22.54
N ASP A 249 5.57 1.01 -21.87
CA ASP A 249 5.69 2.35 -22.46
C ASP A 249 6.71 3.23 -21.75
N TRP A 250 7.32 2.72 -20.66
CA TRP A 250 8.26 3.46 -19.84
C TRP A 250 9.70 3.16 -20.28
N ASP A 251 10.38 4.17 -20.84
CA ASP A 251 11.78 4.01 -21.23
C ASP A 251 12.67 3.82 -20.00
N VAL A 252 13.51 2.78 -20.00
CA VAL A 252 14.50 2.55 -18.93
C VAL A 252 15.46 3.73 -18.82
N MET A 253 15.96 4.19 -19.99
CA MET A 253 16.76 5.42 -20.11
C MET A 253 16.44 6.13 -21.43
N ILE A 254 16.39 7.46 -21.41
CA ILE A 254 16.16 8.27 -22.61
C ILE A 254 17.47 8.35 -23.41
N ALA A 255 17.42 7.95 -24.66
CA ALA A 255 18.58 7.99 -25.55
C ALA A 255 18.91 9.42 -26.03
N GLN A 256 20.14 9.64 -26.46
CA GLN A 256 20.51 10.87 -27.16
C GLN A 256 19.71 10.99 -28.48
N GLY A 257 19.10 12.14 -28.70
CA GLY A 257 18.19 12.43 -29.82
C GLY A 257 16.72 12.26 -29.45
N ASP A 258 16.37 11.49 -28.42
CA ASP A 258 14.99 11.28 -27.98
C ASP A 258 14.46 12.41 -27.08
N ILE A 259 13.16 12.35 -26.82
CA ILE A 259 12.42 13.36 -26.05
C ILE A 259 12.07 12.79 -24.68
N THR A 260 12.39 13.52 -23.60
CA THR A 260 11.92 13.22 -22.25
C THR A 260 10.42 13.44 -22.15
N ARG A 261 9.73 12.63 -21.33
CA ARG A 261 8.26 12.67 -21.18
C ARG A 261 7.83 13.25 -19.84
N CYS A 262 8.68 13.16 -18.81
CA CYS A 262 8.44 13.81 -17.52
C CYS A 262 9.73 14.23 -16.82
N VAL A 263 9.60 15.06 -15.80
CA VAL A 263 10.68 15.29 -14.84
C VAL A 263 11.01 13.98 -14.15
N GLY A 264 12.28 13.60 -14.14
CA GLY A 264 12.73 12.39 -13.49
C GLY A 264 13.03 11.22 -14.43
N ASP A 265 12.75 11.33 -15.75
CA ASP A 265 13.21 10.34 -16.72
C ASP A 265 14.71 10.12 -16.60
N ALA A 266 15.15 8.86 -16.48
CA ALA A 266 16.54 8.50 -16.41
C ALA A 266 17.22 8.69 -17.77
N ILE A 267 18.47 9.21 -17.79
CA ILE A 267 19.23 9.43 -19.02
C ILE A 267 20.51 8.61 -19.02
N VAL A 268 21.23 8.59 -17.91
CA VAL A 268 22.39 7.72 -17.70
C VAL A 268 22.35 7.14 -16.29
N LEU A 269 22.87 5.94 -16.12
CA LEU A 269 23.03 5.28 -14.82
C LEU A 269 24.52 5.29 -14.45
N VAL A 270 24.88 6.00 -13.38
CA VAL A 270 26.23 6.06 -12.82
C VAL A 270 26.38 5.00 -11.75
N VAL A 271 27.49 4.25 -11.77
CA VAL A 271 27.86 3.26 -10.76
C VAL A 271 29.21 3.62 -10.16
N ALA A 272 29.32 3.66 -8.84
CA ALA A 272 30.52 4.05 -8.10
C ALA A 272 30.76 3.14 -6.88
N GLU A 273 31.98 3.15 -6.35
CA GLU A 273 32.39 2.33 -5.19
C GLU A 273 31.78 2.83 -3.87
N ASP A 274 31.41 4.12 -3.80
CA ASP A 274 30.79 4.73 -2.62
C ASP A 274 29.79 5.84 -3.02
N GLU A 275 28.85 6.18 -2.13
CA GLU A 275 27.81 7.19 -2.38
C GLU A 275 28.38 8.59 -2.61
N ALA A 276 29.49 8.96 -1.94
CA ALA A 276 30.09 10.26 -2.09
C ALA A 276 30.73 10.44 -3.49
N THR A 277 31.37 9.40 -3.99
CA THR A 277 31.90 9.33 -5.36
C THR A 277 30.76 9.33 -6.38
N LEU A 278 29.71 8.56 -6.13
CA LEU A 278 28.50 8.52 -6.97
C LEU A 278 27.91 9.93 -7.15
N GLU A 279 27.68 10.66 -6.05
CA GLU A 279 27.10 12.01 -6.10
C GLU A 279 28.03 13.06 -6.77
N LYS A 280 29.35 12.90 -6.67
CA LYS A 280 30.31 13.72 -7.41
C LYS A 280 30.26 13.39 -8.90
N ALA A 281 30.22 12.12 -9.27
CA ALA A 281 30.17 11.66 -10.65
C ALA A 281 28.90 12.14 -11.35
N LYS A 282 27.72 12.01 -10.72
CA LYS A 282 26.44 12.51 -11.25
C LYS A 282 26.52 13.99 -11.64
N LYS A 283 27.17 14.84 -10.81
CA LYS A 283 27.34 16.28 -11.07
C LYS A 283 28.32 16.61 -12.23
N LEU A 284 29.18 15.67 -12.60
CA LEU A 284 30.14 15.83 -13.71
C LEU A 284 29.53 15.43 -15.06
N VAL A 285 28.45 14.67 -15.09
CA VAL A 285 27.69 14.37 -16.31
C VAL A 285 27.07 15.66 -16.85
N LYS A 286 27.27 15.92 -18.15
CA LYS A 286 26.66 17.06 -18.82
C LYS A 286 25.70 16.59 -19.89
N ILE A 287 24.51 17.17 -19.86
CA ILE A 287 23.45 16.87 -20.83
C ILE A 287 22.96 18.20 -21.39
N ASP A 288 22.98 18.32 -22.73
CA ASP A 288 22.41 19.47 -23.42
C ASP A 288 21.00 19.12 -23.88
N TYR A 289 20.08 20.05 -23.68
CA TYR A 289 18.66 19.88 -23.97
C TYR A 289 18.13 20.98 -24.87
N GLU A 290 17.18 20.61 -25.72
CA GLU A 290 16.25 21.54 -26.38
C GLU A 290 14.89 21.44 -25.66
N PRO A 291 14.54 22.40 -24.78
CA PRO A 291 13.23 22.39 -24.10
C PRO A 291 12.09 22.51 -25.11
N LEU A 292 11.03 21.73 -24.89
CA LEU A 292 9.81 21.70 -25.69
C LEU A 292 8.61 22.05 -24.81
N GLU A 293 7.53 22.53 -25.40
CA GLU A 293 6.30 22.86 -24.69
C GLU A 293 5.65 21.58 -24.15
N PRO A 294 5.40 21.44 -22.83
CA PRO A 294 4.79 20.27 -22.24
C PRO A 294 3.25 20.30 -22.34
N VAL A 295 2.63 19.15 -22.33
CA VAL A 295 1.18 18.95 -22.13
C VAL A 295 0.92 18.86 -20.63
N ARG A 296 0.25 19.85 -20.03
CA ARG A 296 0.18 20.06 -18.58
C ARG A 296 -1.03 19.41 -17.89
N ASN A 297 -2.08 19.16 -18.63
CA ASN A 297 -3.34 18.72 -18.07
C ASN A 297 -4.25 18.07 -19.11
N ILE A 298 -5.34 17.49 -18.65
CA ILE A 298 -6.33 16.80 -19.48
C ILE A 298 -6.89 17.70 -20.60
N VAL A 299 -7.10 19.00 -20.34
CA VAL A 299 -7.66 19.94 -21.34
C VAL A 299 -6.67 20.12 -22.49
N GLU A 300 -5.40 20.32 -22.19
CA GLU A 300 -4.34 20.40 -23.18
C GLU A 300 -4.14 19.06 -23.92
N ALA A 301 -4.21 17.93 -23.21
CA ALA A 301 -4.08 16.59 -23.81
C ALA A 301 -5.19 16.27 -24.82
N ARG A 302 -6.37 16.81 -24.64
CA ARG A 302 -7.56 16.64 -25.51
C ARG A 302 -7.57 17.59 -26.71
N ALA A 303 -6.70 18.59 -26.78
CA ALA A 303 -6.67 19.54 -27.88
C ALA A 303 -6.28 18.83 -29.18
N ALA A 304 -6.93 19.21 -30.29
CA ALA A 304 -6.73 18.53 -31.58
C ALA A 304 -5.30 18.68 -32.15
N ASP A 305 -4.56 19.71 -31.68
CA ASP A 305 -3.18 20.00 -32.02
C ASP A 305 -2.18 19.63 -30.93
N ALA A 306 -2.64 18.93 -29.87
CA ALA A 306 -1.78 18.47 -28.79
C ALA A 306 -0.67 17.55 -29.33
N PRO A 307 0.60 17.78 -28.92
CA PRO A 307 1.65 16.84 -29.26
C PRO A 307 1.36 15.49 -28.58
N ARG A 308 1.50 14.40 -29.34
CA ARG A 308 1.38 13.05 -28.78
C ARG A 308 2.61 12.75 -27.93
N LEU A 309 2.38 12.15 -26.76
CA LEU A 309 3.44 11.70 -25.86
C LEU A 309 4.00 10.34 -26.30
N HIS A 310 3.12 9.47 -26.77
CA HIS A 310 3.43 8.14 -27.29
C HIS A 310 2.76 7.92 -28.64
N ASP A 311 3.48 7.35 -29.59
CA ASP A 311 2.90 6.93 -30.86
C ASP A 311 2.21 5.56 -30.76
N SER A 312 2.75 4.69 -29.91
CA SER A 312 2.23 3.36 -29.60
C SER A 312 2.71 2.91 -28.23
N PHE A 313 2.12 1.83 -27.73
CA PHE A 313 2.63 1.08 -26.57
C PHE A 313 2.54 -0.43 -26.85
N PHE A 314 3.34 -1.22 -26.08
CA PHE A 314 3.26 -2.67 -26.12
C PHE A 314 2.50 -3.19 -24.90
N ALA A 315 1.51 -4.04 -25.10
CA ALA A 315 0.73 -4.65 -24.05
C ALA A 315 0.20 -6.03 -24.46
N PHE A 316 0.26 -6.99 -23.56
CA PHE A 316 -0.28 -8.34 -23.76
C PHE A 316 0.16 -9.00 -25.08
N GLY A 317 1.42 -8.81 -25.47
CA GLY A 317 2.00 -9.37 -26.67
C GLY A 317 1.67 -8.64 -27.98
N ASN A 318 1.05 -7.47 -27.92
CA ASN A 318 0.65 -6.69 -29.09
C ASN A 318 1.09 -5.23 -28.98
N THR A 319 1.45 -4.64 -30.12
CA THR A 319 1.63 -3.19 -30.25
C THR A 319 0.27 -2.53 -30.52
N VAL A 320 -0.05 -1.53 -29.71
CA VAL A 320 -1.28 -0.72 -29.86
C VAL A 320 -0.89 0.68 -30.33
N GLU A 321 -1.32 1.04 -31.53
CA GLU A 321 -1.12 2.38 -32.09
C GLU A 321 -2.06 3.38 -31.44
N LEU A 322 -1.54 4.55 -31.06
CA LEU A 322 -2.29 5.64 -30.46
C LEU A 322 -2.59 6.73 -31.51
N LYS A 323 -3.82 7.24 -31.51
CA LYS A 323 -4.26 8.34 -32.42
C LYS A 323 -4.15 9.70 -31.73
N ASP A 324 -4.25 9.73 -30.42
CA ASP A 324 -4.24 10.91 -29.55
C ASP A 324 -3.59 10.56 -28.21
N ASN A 325 -3.73 11.42 -27.19
CA ASN A 325 -3.20 11.18 -25.85
C ASN A 325 -4.12 10.34 -24.94
N VAL A 326 -5.14 9.65 -25.49
CA VAL A 326 -5.94 8.70 -24.69
C VAL A 326 -5.15 7.42 -24.46
N CYS A 327 -4.69 7.24 -23.23
CA CYS A 327 -4.00 6.04 -22.79
C CYS A 327 -4.95 4.82 -22.71
N GLN A 328 -6.07 5.02 -22.04
CA GLN A 328 -7.07 3.97 -21.79
C GLN A 328 -8.48 4.56 -21.78
N SER A 329 -9.47 3.75 -22.13
CA SER A 329 -10.89 4.10 -22.01
C SER A 329 -11.70 2.92 -21.46
N ARG A 330 -12.76 3.22 -20.71
CA ARG A 330 -13.70 2.25 -20.16
C ARG A 330 -15.12 2.75 -20.32
N HIS A 331 -16.05 1.81 -20.58
CA HIS A 331 -17.47 2.12 -20.68
C HIS A 331 -18.27 1.04 -19.92
N VAL A 332 -19.02 1.46 -18.92
CA VAL A 332 -19.88 0.59 -18.10
C VAL A 332 -21.32 1.01 -18.30
N THR A 333 -22.13 0.14 -18.87
CA THR A 333 -23.54 0.42 -19.17
C THR A 333 -24.44 -0.68 -18.65
N ARG A 334 -25.62 -0.28 -18.11
CA ARG A 334 -26.71 -1.17 -17.78
C ARG A 334 -28.04 -0.42 -17.92
N GLY A 335 -29.08 -1.08 -18.41
CA GLY A 335 -30.39 -0.45 -18.63
C GLY A 335 -30.34 0.71 -19.60
N ASP A 336 -31.09 1.77 -19.30
CA ASP A 336 -31.18 3.01 -20.10
C ASP A 336 -31.11 4.21 -19.16
N ALA A 337 -29.88 4.66 -18.88
CA ALA A 337 -29.64 5.76 -17.94
C ALA A 337 -30.25 7.08 -18.43
N ALA A 338 -30.19 7.38 -19.73
CA ALA A 338 -30.73 8.60 -20.29
C ALA A 338 -32.25 8.69 -20.10
N LYS A 339 -32.97 7.58 -20.38
CA LYS A 339 -34.41 7.50 -20.16
C LYS A 339 -34.75 7.58 -18.68
N ALA A 340 -34.06 6.79 -17.83
CA ALA A 340 -34.30 6.78 -16.38
C ALA A 340 -34.12 8.17 -15.75
N LEU A 341 -33.06 8.90 -16.13
CA LEU A 341 -32.81 10.26 -15.65
C LEU A 341 -33.85 11.27 -16.16
N ALA A 342 -34.31 11.12 -17.40
CA ALA A 342 -35.36 11.98 -17.95
C ALA A 342 -36.71 11.76 -17.28
N GLU A 343 -36.99 10.56 -16.80
CA GLU A 343 -38.23 10.19 -16.08
C GLU A 343 -38.12 10.35 -14.56
N SER A 344 -36.95 10.70 -14.02
CA SER A 344 -36.72 10.91 -12.58
C SER A 344 -37.50 12.11 -12.08
N ALA A 345 -38.02 12.01 -10.84
CA ALA A 345 -38.68 13.14 -10.18
C ALA A 345 -37.66 14.22 -9.79
N PHE A 346 -36.45 13.80 -9.43
CA PHE A 346 -35.35 14.70 -9.07
C PHE A 346 -34.04 14.21 -9.68
N THR A 347 -33.24 15.15 -10.18
CA THR A 347 -31.90 14.92 -10.69
C THR A 347 -30.93 15.97 -10.18
N VAL A 348 -29.69 15.59 -9.95
CA VAL A 348 -28.58 16.49 -9.60
C VAL A 348 -27.40 16.18 -10.50
N THR A 349 -26.78 17.24 -11.04
CA THR A 349 -25.54 17.15 -11.83
C THR A 349 -24.47 18.03 -11.18
N GLN A 350 -23.26 17.48 -10.99
CA GLN A 350 -22.14 18.23 -10.44
C GLN A 350 -20.83 17.75 -11.03
N ARG A 351 -19.89 18.67 -11.22
CA ARG A 351 -18.50 18.38 -11.58
C ARG A 351 -17.65 18.34 -10.31
N PHE A 352 -16.77 17.31 -10.22
CA PHE A 352 -15.83 17.13 -9.12
C PHE A 352 -14.41 17.01 -9.65
N THR A 353 -13.44 17.52 -8.88
CA THR A 353 -12.01 17.36 -9.21
C THR A 353 -11.23 16.87 -8.02
N THR A 354 -10.26 16.01 -8.28
CA THR A 354 -9.33 15.55 -7.26
C THR A 354 -7.89 15.68 -7.77
N PRO A 355 -6.90 15.99 -6.90
CA PRO A 355 -5.53 16.21 -7.31
C PRO A 355 -4.74 14.90 -7.45
N PHE A 356 -3.54 14.99 -8.01
CA PHE A 356 -2.48 14.03 -7.72
C PHE A 356 -2.17 14.05 -6.22
N THR A 357 -1.91 12.88 -5.62
CA THR A 357 -1.44 12.78 -4.24
C THR A 357 -0.32 11.77 -4.10
N GLU A 358 0.52 12.00 -3.09
CA GLU A 358 1.72 11.22 -2.79
C GLU A 358 1.41 10.11 -1.77
N HIS A 359 1.90 8.89 -2.00
CA HIS A 359 1.78 7.75 -1.07
C HIS A 359 2.41 8.06 0.29
N ALA A 360 3.55 8.74 0.27
CA ALA A 360 4.32 9.15 1.44
C ALA A 360 4.76 7.98 2.34
N PHE A 361 5.00 6.78 1.76
CA PHE A 361 5.64 5.72 2.50
C PHE A 361 7.00 6.17 3.07
N LEU A 362 7.38 5.67 4.24
CA LEU A 362 8.56 6.18 4.96
C LEU A 362 9.87 5.67 4.35
N GLU A 363 9.89 4.47 3.79
CA GLU A 363 11.03 3.90 3.10
C GLU A 363 11.03 4.33 1.63
N PRO A 364 12.01 5.14 1.15
CA PRO A 364 12.21 5.36 -0.28
C PRO A 364 12.50 4.05 -1.01
N GLU A 365 12.24 4.02 -2.30
CA GLU A 365 12.48 2.85 -3.17
C GLU A 365 13.96 2.47 -3.14
N CYS A 366 14.24 1.21 -2.89
CA CYS A 366 15.58 0.65 -2.83
C CYS A 366 15.60 -0.80 -3.32
N ALA A 367 16.66 -1.14 -4.04
CA ALA A 367 16.97 -2.53 -4.41
C ALA A 367 18.47 -2.78 -4.35
N VAL A 368 18.84 -4.00 -3.96
CA VAL A 368 20.21 -4.49 -4.03
C VAL A 368 20.24 -5.69 -4.97
N ALA A 369 21.01 -5.60 -6.04
CA ALA A 369 21.15 -6.69 -7.00
C ALA A 369 22.60 -7.18 -7.06
N PHE A 370 22.78 -8.48 -7.32
CA PHE A 370 24.09 -9.08 -7.47
C PHE A 370 24.06 -10.24 -8.46
N PRO A 371 25.21 -10.56 -9.09
CA PRO A 371 25.32 -11.72 -9.97
C PRO A 371 24.92 -13.00 -9.24
N TYR A 372 24.05 -13.78 -9.84
CA TYR A 372 23.55 -15.02 -9.24
C TYR A 372 23.32 -16.07 -10.31
N LYS A 373 23.93 -17.25 -10.18
CA LYS A 373 23.88 -18.32 -11.19
C LYS A 373 24.27 -17.77 -12.58
N ASN A 374 23.42 -17.94 -13.59
CA ASN A 374 23.60 -17.41 -14.95
C ASN A 374 22.81 -16.10 -15.19
N GLY A 375 22.40 -15.41 -14.12
CA GLY A 375 21.63 -14.18 -14.17
C GLY A 375 21.89 -13.26 -12.99
N VAL A 376 20.85 -12.75 -12.34
CA VAL A 376 20.92 -11.83 -11.21
C VAL A 376 19.93 -12.20 -10.11
N LYS A 377 20.29 -11.92 -8.85
CA LYS A 377 19.35 -11.88 -7.73
C LYS A 377 19.12 -10.43 -7.33
N VAL A 378 17.86 -10.08 -7.09
CA VAL A 378 17.41 -8.73 -6.69
C VAL A 378 16.71 -8.83 -5.35
N GLN A 379 17.27 -8.22 -4.32
CA GLN A 379 16.65 -8.00 -3.02
C GLN A 379 15.93 -6.65 -3.05
N SER A 380 14.62 -6.65 -2.92
CA SER A 380 13.77 -5.53 -3.30
C SER A 380 12.76 -5.13 -2.22
N THR A 381 12.38 -3.87 -2.25
CA THR A 381 11.20 -3.33 -1.58
C THR A 381 10.10 -3.16 -2.63
N ASP A 382 9.33 -4.22 -2.91
CA ASP A 382 8.25 -4.25 -3.91
C ASP A 382 6.94 -4.83 -3.36
N GLN A 383 5.89 -4.75 -4.14
CA GLN A 383 4.59 -5.33 -3.82
C GLN A 383 4.32 -6.66 -4.54
N GLY A 384 5.22 -7.08 -5.45
CA GLY A 384 5.09 -8.32 -6.21
C GLY A 384 6.43 -8.82 -6.76
N ALA A 385 7.03 -9.81 -6.09
CA ALA A 385 8.32 -10.38 -6.50
C ALA A 385 8.29 -10.93 -7.93
N TYR A 386 7.19 -11.55 -8.35
CA TYR A 386 7.05 -12.12 -9.69
C TYR A 386 6.85 -11.07 -10.77
N ASP A 387 6.19 -9.95 -10.45
CA ASP A 387 6.05 -8.83 -11.38
C ASP A 387 7.40 -8.13 -11.56
N THR A 388 8.12 -7.86 -10.48
CA THR A 388 9.50 -7.35 -10.51
C THR A 388 10.41 -8.27 -11.34
N ARG A 389 10.31 -9.61 -11.16
CA ARG A 389 11.03 -10.58 -11.98
C ARG A 389 10.69 -10.45 -13.46
N LYS A 390 9.41 -10.38 -13.79
CA LYS A 390 8.92 -10.28 -15.16
C LYS A 390 9.44 -9.01 -15.86
N GLU A 391 9.34 -7.86 -15.20
CA GLU A 391 9.79 -6.59 -15.77
C GLU A 391 11.31 -6.55 -15.95
N CYS A 392 12.07 -7.01 -14.97
CA CYS A 392 13.52 -7.11 -15.08
C CYS A 392 13.95 -8.12 -16.18
N ALA A 393 13.31 -9.28 -16.26
CA ALA A 393 13.57 -10.26 -17.30
C ALA A 393 13.26 -9.69 -18.70
N HIS A 394 12.15 -8.96 -18.85
CA HIS A 394 11.80 -8.28 -20.10
C HIS A 394 12.89 -7.29 -20.54
N MET A 395 13.34 -6.41 -19.62
CA MET A 395 14.45 -5.47 -19.90
C MET A 395 15.70 -6.17 -20.42
N PHE A 396 16.01 -7.38 -19.93
CA PHE A 396 17.14 -8.19 -20.43
C PHE A 396 16.84 -8.96 -21.74
N GLY A 397 15.60 -8.98 -22.21
CA GLY A 397 15.18 -9.85 -23.31
C GLY A 397 15.12 -11.34 -22.91
N TRP A 398 14.91 -11.65 -21.63
CA TRP A 398 14.83 -13.02 -21.08
C TRP A 398 13.38 -13.45 -20.81
N ASP A 399 12.44 -13.00 -21.63
CA ASP A 399 11.02 -13.35 -21.45
C ASP A 399 10.77 -14.89 -21.48
N SER A 400 11.61 -15.64 -22.22
CA SER A 400 11.56 -17.09 -22.25
C SER A 400 12.35 -17.80 -21.13
N GLU A 401 13.16 -17.08 -20.37
CA GLU A 401 14.02 -17.57 -19.29
C GLU A 401 13.92 -16.66 -18.05
N PRO A 402 12.70 -16.32 -17.58
CA PRO A 402 12.52 -15.32 -16.51
C PRO A 402 13.18 -15.75 -15.19
N GLU A 403 13.40 -17.04 -14.98
CA GLU A 403 14.07 -17.59 -13.79
C GLU A 403 15.55 -17.18 -13.67
N ARG A 404 16.16 -16.61 -14.70
CA ARG A 404 17.48 -15.97 -14.63
C ARG A 404 17.47 -14.72 -13.74
N VAL A 405 16.30 -14.14 -13.50
CA VAL A 405 16.10 -13.10 -12.49
C VAL A 405 15.43 -13.74 -11.28
N VAL A 406 16.13 -13.80 -10.17
CA VAL A 406 15.58 -14.22 -8.88
C VAL A 406 15.27 -12.95 -8.08
N VAL A 407 14.04 -12.80 -7.61
CA VAL A 407 13.62 -11.68 -6.76
C VAL A 407 13.28 -12.17 -5.37
N GLU A 408 13.80 -11.50 -4.37
CA GLU A 408 13.49 -11.68 -2.96
C GLU A 408 12.93 -10.37 -2.40
N THR A 409 11.64 -10.38 -2.03
CA THR A 409 11.04 -9.25 -1.34
C THR A 409 11.45 -9.27 0.13
N MET A 410 12.14 -8.22 0.56
CA MET A 410 12.55 -8.01 1.95
C MET A 410 11.43 -7.34 2.76
N LEU A 411 11.74 -6.82 3.96
CA LEU A 411 10.79 -5.95 4.67
C LEU A 411 10.51 -4.71 3.83
N VAL A 412 9.24 -4.35 3.73
CA VAL A 412 8.79 -3.19 2.96
C VAL A 412 8.28 -2.11 3.91
N GLY A 413 8.90 -0.94 3.86
CA GLY A 413 8.61 0.20 4.73
C GLY A 413 7.39 1.03 4.29
N GLY A 414 6.29 0.34 3.91
CA GLY A 414 5.07 0.87 3.35
C GLY A 414 5.09 0.87 1.82
N GLY A 415 3.92 0.66 1.20
CA GLY A 415 3.79 0.64 -0.26
C GLY A 415 2.55 1.40 -0.74
N PHE A 416 1.36 1.01 -0.26
CA PHE A 416 0.07 1.63 -0.58
C PHE A 416 -0.29 1.65 -2.07
N GLY A 417 0.35 0.81 -2.88
CA GLY A 417 0.26 0.77 -4.34
C GLY A 417 1.47 1.42 -5.05
N GLY A 418 2.24 2.28 -4.37
CA GLY A 418 3.36 3.00 -4.98
C GLY A 418 4.62 2.15 -5.24
N LYS A 419 4.63 0.89 -4.84
CA LYS A 419 5.74 -0.04 -5.08
C LYS A 419 5.30 -1.25 -5.94
N GLU A 420 4.26 -1.06 -6.75
CA GLU A 420 3.85 -2.07 -7.75
C GLU A 420 4.68 -1.96 -9.03
N ASP A 421 4.96 -0.75 -9.50
CA ASP A 421 5.86 -0.52 -10.63
C ASP A 421 7.34 -0.62 -10.21
N VAL A 422 8.22 -1.06 -11.11
CA VAL A 422 9.66 -1.02 -10.89
C VAL A 422 10.18 0.42 -10.98
N SER A 423 10.98 0.84 -10.01
CA SER A 423 11.57 2.20 -9.95
C SER A 423 13.09 2.16 -10.00
N VAL A 424 13.69 1.19 -9.30
CA VAL A 424 15.14 1.03 -9.14
C VAL A 424 15.60 -0.41 -9.36
N GLN A 425 14.71 -1.37 -9.29
CA GLN A 425 15.00 -2.80 -9.36
C GLN A 425 15.69 -3.18 -10.68
N HIS A 426 15.12 -2.73 -11.79
CA HIS A 426 15.65 -2.96 -13.13
C HIS A 426 17.02 -2.27 -13.34
N LEU A 427 17.23 -1.07 -12.75
CA LEU A 427 18.51 -0.36 -12.83
C LEU A 427 19.59 -1.06 -12.00
N ALA A 428 19.26 -1.52 -10.79
CA ALA A 428 20.18 -2.30 -9.96
C ALA A 428 20.55 -3.61 -10.65
N ALA A 429 19.56 -4.33 -11.20
CA ALA A 429 19.77 -5.59 -11.93
C ALA A 429 20.65 -5.39 -13.16
N LEU A 430 20.40 -4.35 -13.97
CA LEU A 430 21.20 -4.02 -15.15
C LEU A 430 22.66 -3.76 -14.77
N ALA A 431 22.90 -2.89 -13.78
CA ALA A 431 24.24 -2.56 -13.32
C ALA A 431 24.97 -3.79 -12.74
N ALA A 432 24.30 -4.57 -11.89
CA ALA A 432 24.88 -5.79 -11.31
C ALA A 432 25.31 -6.81 -12.38
N TYR A 433 24.47 -7.02 -13.39
CA TYR A 433 24.78 -7.93 -14.49
C TYR A 433 25.92 -7.42 -15.39
N LYS A 434 25.92 -6.13 -15.74
CA LYS A 434 26.94 -5.53 -16.60
C LYS A 434 28.32 -5.45 -15.96
N PHE A 435 28.38 -5.06 -14.68
CA PHE A 435 29.67 -4.87 -13.98
C PHE A 435 30.10 -6.09 -13.15
N GLN A 436 29.28 -7.14 -13.05
CA GLN A 436 29.53 -8.37 -12.30
C GLN A 436 29.91 -8.07 -10.83
N ARG A 437 29.20 -7.13 -10.20
CA ARG A 437 29.38 -6.70 -8.79
C ARG A 437 28.03 -6.52 -8.12
N PRO A 438 27.96 -6.64 -6.78
CA PRO A 438 26.77 -6.22 -6.04
C PRO A 438 26.53 -4.70 -6.21
N VAL A 439 25.27 -4.32 -6.44
CA VAL A 439 24.88 -2.93 -6.68
C VAL A 439 23.66 -2.58 -5.86
N LYS A 440 23.73 -1.54 -5.04
CA LYS A 440 22.59 -0.89 -4.39
C LYS A 440 22.12 0.29 -5.24
N CYS A 441 20.85 0.30 -5.61
CA CYS A 441 20.21 1.45 -6.26
C CYS A 441 19.06 1.94 -5.37
N LYS A 442 19.11 3.19 -4.95
CA LYS A 442 18.14 3.82 -4.05
C LYS A 442 17.73 5.18 -4.59
N LEU A 443 16.45 5.54 -4.48
CA LEU A 443 16.00 6.91 -4.67
C LEU A 443 16.26 7.74 -3.43
N THR A 444 16.72 8.97 -3.62
CA THR A 444 16.57 9.98 -2.58
C THR A 444 15.10 10.30 -2.36
N ARG A 445 14.73 10.83 -1.20
CA ARG A 445 13.33 11.26 -0.97
C ARG A 445 12.85 12.28 -2.00
N ALA A 446 13.72 13.17 -2.44
CA ALA A 446 13.40 14.16 -3.48
C ALA A 446 13.10 13.48 -4.84
N GLU A 447 13.89 12.49 -5.23
CA GLU A 447 13.65 11.71 -6.44
C GLU A 447 12.36 10.88 -6.33
N SER A 448 12.12 10.20 -5.20
CA SER A 448 10.89 9.47 -4.91
C SER A 448 9.66 10.38 -5.06
N LEU A 449 9.68 11.58 -4.47
CA LEU A 449 8.60 12.55 -4.61
C LEU A 449 8.43 13.06 -6.05
N ALA A 450 9.52 13.14 -6.81
CA ALA A 450 9.50 13.77 -8.12
C ALA A 450 8.88 12.88 -9.22
N PHE A 451 9.13 11.57 -9.22
CA PHE A 451 8.78 10.79 -10.41
C PHE A 451 8.17 9.40 -10.18
N HIS A 452 8.12 8.84 -8.94
CA HIS A 452 7.40 7.57 -8.80
C HIS A 452 5.89 7.77 -9.00
N PRO A 453 5.10 6.73 -9.38
CA PRO A 453 3.68 6.89 -9.65
C PRO A 453 2.88 7.48 -8.49
N LYS A 454 1.92 8.34 -8.80
CA LYS A 454 1.04 9.05 -7.85
C LYS A 454 -0.40 8.54 -7.96
N ARG A 455 -1.32 9.01 -7.08
CA ARG A 455 -2.76 8.85 -7.30
C ARG A 455 -3.17 9.67 -8.52
N HIS A 456 -3.93 9.10 -9.43
CA HIS A 456 -4.47 9.82 -10.58
C HIS A 456 -5.29 11.04 -10.16
N ALA A 457 -5.02 12.19 -10.75
CA ALA A 457 -5.92 13.33 -10.67
C ALA A 457 -7.18 13.04 -11.50
N MET A 458 -8.35 13.45 -11.00
CA MET A 458 -9.64 13.26 -11.66
C MET A 458 -10.32 14.57 -11.98
N ASP A 459 -10.95 14.62 -13.15
CA ASP A 459 -11.97 15.60 -13.54
C ASP A 459 -13.21 14.84 -14.01
N GLY A 460 -14.25 14.82 -13.18
CA GLY A 460 -15.44 14.02 -13.43
C GLY A 460 -16.74 14.79 -13.29
N THR A 461 -17.71 14.49 -14.16
CA THR A 461 -19.07 15.03 -14.09
C THR A 461 -20.06 13.91 -13.87
N PHE A 462 -20.89 14.02 -12.84
CA PHE A 462 -21.84 13.01 -12.39
C PHE A 462 -23.24 13.56 -12.37
N THR A 463 -24.21 12.77 -12.84
CA THR A 463 -25.65 13.05 -12.79
C THR A 463 -26.36 11.86 -12.17
N LEU A 464 -27.01 12.05 -11.01
CA LEU A 464 -27.80 11.05 -10.29
C LEU A 464 -29.27 11.46 -10.26
N GLY A 465 -30.18 10.50 -10.48
CA GLY A 465 -31.62 10.70 -10.40
C GLY A 465 -32.30 9.80 -9.39
N CYS A 466 -33.46 10.24 -8.90
CA CYS A 466 -34.34 9.43 -8.07
C CYS A 466 -35.84 9.69 -8.40
N ASP A 467 -36.70 8.78 -7.94
CA ASP A 467 -38.16 8.98 -7.95
C ASP A 467 -38.62 9.96 -6.84
N ALA A 468 -39.92 10.15 -6.70
CA ALA A 468 -40.51 11.06 -5.70
C ALA A 468 -40.27 10.58 -4.24
N GLU A 469 -40.10 9.30 -4.05
CA GLU A 469 -39.83 8.66 -2.76
C GLU A 469 -38.34 8.60 -2.41
N GLY A 470 -37.45 8.99 -3.32
CA GLY A 470 -36.00 9.00 -3.12
C GLY A 470 -35.32 7.67 -3.46
N ASN A 471 -35.97 6.75 -4.18
CA ASN A 471 -35.30 5.58 -4.72
C ASN A 471 -34.49 5.99 -5.96
N PHE A 472 -33.21 5.59 -6.03
CA PHE A 472 -32.35 5.92 -7.15
C PHE A 472 -32.86 5.27 -8.44
N THR A 473 -32.85 6.04 -9.52
CA THR A 473 -33.37 5.62 -10.83
C THR A 473 -32.26 5.39 -11.86
N GLY A 474 -31.22 6.23 -11.85
CA GLY A 474 -30.14 6.12 -12.80
C GLY A 474 -28.96 7.04 -12.53
N LEU A 475 -27.80 6.66 -13.08
CA LEU A 475 -26.53 7.41 -13.01
C LEU A 475 -25.97 7.57 -14.42
N ASP A 476 -25.58 8.79 -14.78
CA ASP A 476 -24.73 9.11 -15.92
C ASP A 476 -23.47 9.82 -15.43
N CYS A 477 -22.29 9.36 -15.83
CA CYS A 477 -21.06 10.09 -15.51
C CYS A 477 -19.94 9.93 -16.56
N GLU A 478 -19.10 10.97 -16.64
CA GLU A 478 -17.85 10.97 -17.37
C GLU A 478 -16.70 11.20 -16.38
N ILE A 479 -15.72 10.28 -16.38
CA ILE A 479 -14.55 10.30 -15.50
C ILE A 479 -13.31 10.46 -16.37
N ASN A 480 -12.54 11.52 -16.16
CA ASN A 480 -11.29 11.77 -16.87
C ASN A 480 -10.13 11.75 -15.88
N PHE A 481 -9.16 10.86 -16.09
CA PHE A 481 -7.94 10.73 -15.32
C PHE A 481 -6.73 11.32 -16.05
N ASP A 482 -5.90 12.05 -15.33
CA ASP A 482 -4.55 12.38 -15.76
C ASP A 482 -3.62 11.24 -15.31
N THR A 483 -3.05 10.49 -16.26
CA THR A 483 -2.13 9.39 -15.95
C THR A 483 -0.66 9.81 -15.94
N GLY A 484 -0.38 11.08 -16.30
CA GLY A 484 0.99 11.55 -16.44
C GLY A 484 1.67 10.95 -17.68
N ALA A 485 2.99 10.85 -17.63
CA ALA A 485 3.82 10.53 -18.79
C ALA A 485 3.76 9.06 -19.23
N TYR A 486 3.37 8.16 -18.34
CA TYR A 486 3.38 6.71 -18.58
C TYR A 486 2.09 6.05 -18.08
N ALA A 487 1.72 4.94 -18.70
CA ALA A 487 0.47 4.24 -18.41
C ALA A 487 0.43 3.65 -17.00
N SER A 488 1.55 3.06 -16.54
CA SER A 488 1.57 2.33 -15.26
C SER A 488 0.33 1.42 -15.14
N LEU A 489 -0.50 1.64 -14.12
CA LEU A 489 -1.76 0.92 -13.89
C LEU A 489 -3.01 1.74 -14.23
N CYS A 490 -2.93 2.73 -15.15
CA CYS A 490 -4.07 3.57 -15.53
C CYS A 490 -5.31 2.75 -15.94
N GLY A 491 -5.12 1.72 -16.78
CA GLY A 491 -6.23 0.88 -17.26
C GLY A 491 -7.04 0.25 -16.13
N PRO A 492 -6.43 -0.57 -15.27
CA PRO A 492 -7.09 -1.15 -14.10
C PRO A 492 -7.64 -0.13 -13.09
N VAL A 493 -6.93 0.98 -12.83
CA VAL A 493 -7.40 2.03 -11.90
C VAL A 493 -8.66 2.70 -12.45
N LEU A 494 -8.68 3.06 -13.73
CA LEU A 494 -9.84 3.64 -14.41
C LEU A 494 -11.02 2.66 -14.42
N GLU A 495 -10.75 1.38 -14.63
CA GLU A 495 -11.77 0.34 -14.63
C GLU A 495 -12.45 0.20 -13.27
N ARG A 496 -11.67 0.24 -12.15
CA ARG A 496 -12.26 0.23 -10.80
C ARG A 496 -13.00 1.53 -10.50
N ALA A 497 -12.49 2.68 -10.92
CA ALA A 497 -13.23 3.94 -10.81
C ALA A 497 -14.60 3.85 -11.49
N CYS A 498 -14.67 3.29 -12.71
CA CYS A 498 -15.92 3.16 -13.45
C CYS A 498 -16.85 2.08 -12.86
N THR A 499 -16.34 0.89 -12.54
CA THR A 499 -17.17 -0.21 -12.02
C THR A 499 -17.73 0.04 -10.63
N HIS A 500 -17.07 0.90 -9.83
CA HIS A 500 -17.48 1.25 -8.47
C HIS A 500 -18.20 2.61 -8.40
N ALA A 501 -18.13 3.45 -9.43
CA ALA A 501 -18.86 4.74 -9.48
C ALA A 501 -20.38 4.61 -9.29
N VAL A 502 -20.90 3.41 -9.40
CA VAL A 502 -22.31 3.08 -9.16
C VAL A 502 -22.67 3.11 -7.67
N GLY A 503 -21.70 3.07 -6.77
CA GLY A 503 -21.90 2.93 -5.33
C GLY A 503 -22.49 1.59 -4.91
N PRO A 504 -22.63 1.36 -3.59
CA PRO A 504 -23.19 0.13 -3.04
C PRO A 504 -24.75 0.16 -2.99
N TYR A 505 -25.42 0.54 -4.09
CA TYR A 505 -26.85 0.79 -4.13
C TYR A 505 -27.59 -0.06 -5.15
N LYS A 506 -28.92 -0.19 -4.98
CA LYS A 506 -29.80 -1.03 -5.80
C LYS A 506 -30.58 -0.19 -6.82
N TYR A 507 -30.03 0.10 -7.96
CA TYR A 507 -30.70 0.64 -9.13
C TYR A 507 -30.09 0.02 -10.38
N GLN A 508 -30.71 0.17 -11.56
CA GLN A 508 -30.30 -0.68 -12.69
C GLN A 508 -30.03 0.08 -13.99
N ASN A 509 -29.93 1.42 -13.93
CA ASN A 509 -29.68 2.20 -15.14
C ASN A 509 -28.40 3.03 -14.96
N THR A 510 -27.35 2.69 -15.68
CA THR A 510 -26.05 3.38 -15.63
C THR A 510 -25.45 3.57 -17.01
N ASP A 511 -24.79 4.72 -17.19
CA ASP A 511 -23.92 5.02 -18.33
C ASP A 511 -22.67 5.74 -17.82
N ILE A 512 -21.55 5.01 -17.72
CA ILE A 512 -20.31 5.48 -17.11
C ILE A 512 -19.20 5.41 -18.15
N ARG A 513 -18.65 6.56 -18.52
CA ARG A 513 -17.57 6.71 -19.49
C ARG A 513 -16.30 7.15 -18.78
N GLY A 514 -15.24 6.39 -18.91
CA GLY A 514 -13.93 6.71 -18.32
C GLY A 514 -12.86 6.87 -19.38
N PHE A 515 -11.97 7.86 -19.18
CA PHE A 515 -10.81 8.11 -20.03
C PHE A 515 -9.59 8.43 -19.19
N GLY A 516 -8.45 7.81 -19.52
CA GLY A 516 -7.14 8.15 -18.99
C GLY A 516 -6.31 8.85 -20.05
N TYR A 517 -5.72 9.99 -19.71
CA TYR A 517 -4.96 10.81 -20.64
C TYR A 517 -3.48 10.87 -20.26
N TYR A 518 -2.61 10.70 -21.25
CA TYR A 518 -1.19 11.04 -21.11
C TYR A 518 -0.99 12.55 -21.03
N THR A 519 -0.11 12.97 -20.12
CA THR A 519 0.39 14.35 -19.98
C THR A 519 1.88 14.31 -19.66
N ASN A 520 2.57 15.46 -19.66
CA ASN A 520 3.97 15.51 -19.23
C ASN A 520 4.14 15.64 -17.71
N ASN A 521 3.08 15.44 -16.94
CA ASN A 521 3.18 15.29 -15.49
C ASN A 521 3.91 13.99 -15.12
N PRO A 522 4.52 13.86 -13.93
CA PRO A 522 4.99 12.57 -13.45
C PRO A 522 3.88 11.52 -13.47
N PRO A 523 4.22 10.23 -13.64
CA PRO A 523 3.22 9.19 -13.86
C PRO A 523 2.28 9.03 -12.67
N ALA A 524 1.08 8.53 -12.94
CA ALA A 524 0.13 8.05 -11.96
C ALA A 524 -0.08 6.54 -12.11
N GLY A 525 -0.29 5.85 -10.98
CA GLY A 525 -0.43 4.41 -10.94
C GLY A 525 -1.35 3.94 -9.82
N ALA A 526 -1.05 2.76 -9.27
CA ALA A 526 -1.77 2.23 -8.13
C ALA A 526 -1.61 3.13 -6.89
N TYR A 527 -2.70 3.36 -6.20
CA TYR A 527 -2.73 4.00 -4.88
C TYR A 527 -3.94 3.49 -4.11
N ARG A 528 -3.81 3.22 -2.80
CA ARG A 528 -4.84 2.70 -1.89
C ARG A 528 -6.23 3.24 -2.22
N GLY A 529 -7.19 2.35 -2.52
CA GLY A 529 -8.52 2.66 -3.05
C GLY A 529 -8.64 2.55 -4.57
N PHE A 530 -7.52 2.59 -5.32
CA PHE A 530 -7.37 2.20 -6.72
C PHE A 530 -8.45 2.79 -7.66
N GLY A 531 -8.61 4.14 -7.66
CA GLY A 531 -9.59 4.86 -8.47
C GLY A 531 -10.94 5.08 -7.78
N VAL A 532 -11.29 4.26 -6.79
CA VAL A 532 -12.60 4.32 -6.12
C VAL A 532 -12.69 5.51 -5.17
N CYS A 533 -11.59 5.97 -4.52
CA CYS A 533 -11.61 7.18 -3.73
C CYS A 533 -12.09 8.41 -4.50
N GLN A 534 -11.74 8.49 -5.80
CA GLN A 534 -12.13 9.58 -6.68
C GLN A 534 -13.61 9.51 -7.06
N SER A 535 -14.07 8.34 -7.53
CA SER A 535 -15.47 8.16 -7.97
C SER A 535 -16.46 8.21 -6.81
N GLU A 536 -16.12 7.61 -5.66
CA GLU A 536 -17.00 7.63 -4.47
C GLU A 536 -17.04 9.01 -3.80
N PHE A 537 -15.95 9.79 -3.84
CA PHE A 537 -15.99 11.18 -3.41
C PHE A 537 -17.05 11.96 -4.18
N ALA A 538 -17.13 11.76 -5.50
CA ALA A 538 -18.10 12.42 -6.34
C ALA A 538 -19.53 11.91 -6.08
N LEU A 539 -19.73 10.60 -6.11
CA LEU A 539 -21.05 9.97 -5.94
C LEU A 539 -21.65 10.29 -4.57
N GLU A 540 -20.91 10.06 -3.48
CA GLU A 540 -21.41 10.21 -2.12
C GLU A 540 -21.69 11.68 -1.75
N SER A 541 -20.90 12.61 -2.31
CA SER A 541 -21.20 14.06 -2.19
C SER A 541 -22.45 14.44 -3.00
N LEU A 542 -22.68 13.79 -4.15
CA LEU A 542 -23.85 14.03 -5.00
C LEU A 542 -25.14 13.50 -4.35
N ILE A 543 -25.07 12.40 -3.59
CA ILE A 543 -26.21 11.82 -2.86
C ILE A 543 -26.77 12.80 -1.84
N ASP A 544 -25.93 13.53 -1.10
CA ASP A 544 -26.40 14.55 -0.13
C ASP A 544 -27.13 15.71 -0.84
N LEU A 545 -26.66 16.12 -2.04
CA LEU A 545 -27.35 17.11 -2.86
C LEU A 545 -28.73 16.61 -3.33
N LEU A 546 -28.81 15.33 -3.65
CA LEU A 546 -30.07 14.71 -4.07
C LEU A 546 -31.03 14.56 -2.88
N ALA A 547 -30.52 14.12 -1.72
CA ALA A 547 -31.29 14.01 -0.47
C ALA A 547 -31.97 15.34 -0.10
N GLU A 548 -31.23 16.44 -0.19
CA GLU A 548 -31.78 17.80 0.05
C GLU A 548 -32.92 18.14 -0.93
N LYS A 549 -32.76 17.82 -2.22
CA LYS A 549 -33.82 18.06 -3.23
C LYS A 549 -35.10 17.27 -2.95
N VAL A 550 -34.96 16.03 -2.53
CA VAL A 550 -36.10 15.16 -2.19
C VAL A 550 -36.69 15.53 -0.85
N GLY A 551 -35.93 16.16 0.05
CA GLY A 551 -36.30 16.43 1.43
C GLY A 551 -36.14 15.21 2.36
N LEU A 552 -35.21 14.30 2.03
CA LEU A 552 -34.84 13.16 2.87
C LEU A 552 -33.54 13.44 3.65
N ASP A 553 -33.42 12.79 4.80
CA ASP A 553 -32.18 12.79 5.55
C ASP A 553 -31.08 12.01 4.80
N PRO A 554 -29.80 12.45 4.82
CA PRO A 554 -28.70 11.77 4.16
C PRO A 554 -28.48 10.30 4.59
N TRP A 555 -28.75 9.95 5.86
CA TRP A 555 -28.72 8.56 6.33
C TRP A 555 -29.88 7.76 5.72
N GLU A 556 -31.10 8.33 5.75
CA GLU A 556 -32.31 7.68 5.28
C GLU A 556 -32.25 7.33 3.78
N ILE A 557 -31.80 8.25 2.93
CA ILE A 557 -31.69 8.00 1.48
C ILE A 557 -30.70 6.87 1.18
N ARG A 558 -29.57 6.78 1.91
CA ARG A 558 -28.61 5.68 1.78
C ARG A 558 -29.19 4.35 2.25
N TYR A 559 -29.82 4.31 3.41
CA TYR A 559 -30.41 3.10 3.97
C TYR A 559 -31.52 2.54 3.08
N ARG A 560 -32.32 3.39 2.48
CA ARG A 560 -33.40 3.05 1.54
C ARG A 560 -32.86 2.38 0.27
N ASN A 561 -31.78 2.87 -0.24
CA ASN A 561 -31.18 2.42 -1.51
C ASN A 561 -30.06 1.37 -1.31
N ALA A 562 -29.68 1.06 -0.08
CA ALA A 562 -28.60 0.13 0.22
C ALA A 562 -28.85 -1.26 -0.36
N ILE A 563 -27.78 -1.82 -0.94
CA ILE A 563 -27.80 -3.20 -1.48
C ILE A 563 -27.94 -4.23 -0.37
N GLU A 564 -28.66 -5.30 -0.63
CA GLU A 564 -28.86 -6.44 0.26
C GLU A 564 -28.42 -7.75 -0.40
N PRO A 565 -28.17 -8.83 0.36
CA PRO A 565 -27.84 -10.14 -0.21
C PRO A 565 -28.88 -10.60 -1.25
N GLY A 566 -28.39 -11.10 -2.39
CA GLY A 566 -29.22 -11.56 -3.50
C GLY A 566 -29.71 -10.47 -4.44
N GLU A 567 -29.64 -9.19 -4.08
CA GLU A 567 -29.95 -8.09 -5.00
C GLU A 567 -28.80 -7.89 -6.02
N VAL A 568 -29.06 -7.13 -7.07
CA VAL A 568 -28.10 -6.90 -8.17
C VAL A 568 -27.59 -5.47 -8.11
N LEU A 569 -26.27 -5.32 -7.98
CA LEU A 569 -25.57 -4.03 -8.09
C LEU A 569 -25.75 -3.44 -9.50
N PRO A 570 -25.63 -2.10 -9.65
CA PRO A 570 -25.78 -1.48 -10.97
C PRO A 570 -24.68 -1.85 -11.98
N ASN A 571 -23.54 -2.39 -11.53
CA ASN A 571 -22.53 -2.99 -12.40
C ASN A 571 -22.89 -4.42 -12.85
N GLY A 572 -24.00 -4.97 -12.37
CA GLY A 572 -24.56 -6.26 -12.76
C GLY A 572 -24.25 -7.42 -11.81
N GLN A 573 -23.30 -7.29 -10.88
CA GLN A 573 -22.96 -8.37 -9.96
C GLN A 573 -24.06 -8.58 -8.91
N ILE A 574 -24.36 -9.85 -8.65
CA ILE A 574 -25.25 -10.23 -7.55
C ILE A 574 -24.49 -10.04 -6.23
N ALA A 575 -25.10 -9.36 -5.28
CA ALA A 575 -24.60 -9.22 -3.93
C ALA A 575 -24.62 -10.59 -3.23
N ASP A 576 -23.46 -11.04 -2.74
CA ASP A 576 -23.33 -12.34 -2.08
C ASP A 576 -23.96 -12.36 -0.68
N CYS A 577 -24.06 -13.55 -0.08
CA CYS A 577 -24.71 -13.76 1.22
C CYS A 577 -24.05 -12.97 2.37
N SER A 578 -22.78 -12.65 2.25
CA SER A 578 -22.02 -11.92 3.27
C SER A 578 -22.14 -10.38 3.17
N THR A 579 -22.90 -9.87 2.21
CA THR A 579 -23.13 -8.42 2.02
C THR A 579 -23.77 -7.77 3.24
N ALA A 580 -23.12 -6.77 3.86
CA ALA A 580 -23.52 -6.19 5.13
C ALA A 580 -23.55 -4.64 5.15
N LEU A 581 -23.92 -4.00 4.02
CA LEU A 581 -23.99 -2.54 3.96
C LEU A 581 -25.00 -1.94 4.93
N LYS A 582 -26.20 -2.52 5.02
CA LYS A 582 -27.23 -2.03 5.96
C LYS A 582 -26.80 -2.12 7.40
N GLU A 583 -26.08 -3.17 7.74
CA GLU A 583 -25.53 -3.38 9.07
C GLU A 583 -24.48 -2.29 9.38
N THR A 584 -23.60 -1.95 8.44
CA THR A 584 -22.64 -0.84 8.65
C THR A 584 -23.31 0.51 8.84
N LEU A 585 -24.42 0.76 8.13
CA LEU A 585 -25.25 1.97 8.30
C LEU A 585 -25.91 2.02 9.67
N LEU A 586 -26.39 0.86 10.19
CA LEU A 586 -27.03 0.78 11.51
C LEU A 586 -26.04 1.01 12.64
N GLU A 587 -24.80 0.51 12.52
CA GLU A 587 -23.76 0.66 13.55
C GLU A 587 -23.35 2.14 13.78
N VAL A 588 -23.43 2.98 12.76
CA VAL A 588 -23.06 4.41 12.88
C VAL A 588 -24.26 5.33 13.06
N LYS A 589 -25.48 4.80 13.07
CA LYS A 589 -26.72 5.57 13.09
C LYS A 589 -26.82 6.50 14.29
N ASP A 590 -26.58 6.00 15.48
CA ASP A 590 -26.73 6.75 16.72
C ASP A 590 -25.70 7.88 16.78
N ALA A 591 -24.46 7.63 16.38
CA ALA A 591 -23.40 8.64 16.29
C ALA A 591 -23.76 9.75 15.30
N TYR A 592 -24.33 9.41 14.14
CA TYR A 592 -24.78 10.38 13.14
C TYR A 592 -25.89 11.31 13.69
N TYR A 593 -26.93 10.73 14.27
CA TYR A 593 -28.07 11.52 14.78
C TYR A 593 -27.79 12.27 16.09
N ALA A 594 -26.74 11.87 16.83
CA ALA A 594 -26.34 12.60 18.04
C ALA A 594 -25.72 13.98 17.75
N HIS A 595 -25.27 14.24 16.50
CA HIS A 595 -24.53 15.45 16.14
C HIS A 595 -25.18 16.21 14.96
N PRO A 596 -26.45 16.66 15.09
CA PRO A 596 -27.16 17.33 14.00
C PRO A 596 -26.43 18.61 13.57
N GLY A 597 -26.18 18.77 12.26
CA GLY A 597 -25.45 19.90 11.70
C GLY A 597 -23.92 19.81 11.78
N HIS A 598 -23.39 18.77 12.43
CA HIS A 598 -21.94 18.54 12.57
C HIS A 598 -21.48 17.20 11.98
N ALA A 599 -22.41 16.28 11.73
CA ALA A 599 -22.12 14.97 11.22
C ALA A 599 -22.31 14.88 9.70
N GLY A 600 -21.38 14.23 9.02
CA GLY A 600 -21.48 13.84 7.62
C GLY A 600 -21.29 12.32 7.47
N ILE A 601 -22.04 11.72 6.56
CA ILE A 601 -22.04 10.28 6.32
C ILE A 601 -21.71 9.96 4.87
N ALA A 602 -20.99 8.85 4.65
CA ALA A 602 -20.74 8.29 3.33
C ALA A 602 -20.59 6.77 3.40
N CYS A 603 -21.04 6.09 2.35
CA CYS A 603 -20.87 4.66 2.14
C CYS A 603 -19.77 4.40 1.12
N ALA A 604 -19.31 3.16 1.05
CA ALA A 604 -18.45 2.68 -0.03
C ALA A 604 -18.60 1.18 -0.22
N MET A 605 -18.26 0.72 -1.44
CA MET A 605 -17.93 -0.67 -1.70
C MET A 605 -16.53 -0.77 -2.29
N LYS A 606 -15.85 -1.88 -2.01
CA LYS A 606 -14.55 -2.17 -2.62
C LYS A 606 -14.38 -3.66 -2.84
N ASN A 607 -13.91 -4.00 -4.03
CA ASN A 607 -13.59 -5.39 -4.37
C ASN A 607 -12.49 -5.98 -3.49
N ALA A 608 -12.60 -7.27 -3.20
CA ALA A 608 -11.50 -8.14 -2.80
C ALA A 608 -11.13 -9.04 -3.98
N GLY A 609 -9.84 -9.09 -4.30
CA GLY A 609 -9.33 -9.73 -5.53
C GLY A 609 -9.25 -8.78 -6.73
N VAL A 610 -8.48 -9.17 -7.75
CA VAL A 610 -8.23 -8.35 -8.96
C VAL A 610 -9.49 -8.28 -9.81
N GLY A 611 -10.12 -9.38 -10.13
CA GLY A 611 -11.41 -9.42 -10.86
C GLY A 611 -11.37 -9.00 -12.32
N VAL A 612 -12.55 -8.68 -12.86
CA VAL A 612 -12.83 -8.19 -14.23
C VAL A 612 -12.18 -9.03 -15.33
N GLY A 613 -12.21 -10.35 -15.14
CA GLY A 613 -11.71 -11.33 -16.14
C GLY A 613 -10.18 -11.49 -16.16
N LEU A 614 -9.45 -10.81 -15.26
CA LEU A 614 -8.02 -11.04 -15.10
C LEU A 614 -7.80 -12.29 -14.24
N PRO A 615 -6.81 -13.14 -14.59
CA PRO A 615 -6.44 -14.27 -13.75
C PRO A 615 -5.99 -13.79 -12.37
N ASP A 616 -6.64 -14.24 -11.31
CA ASP A 616 -6.30 -13.90 -9.94
C ASP A 616 -6.08 -15.18 -9.14
N ALA A 617 -4.85 -15.70 -9.18
CA ALA A 617 -4.49 -16.96 -8.56
C ALA A 617 -3.79 -16.75 -7.22
N GLY A 618 -4.29 -17.41 -6.18
CA GLY A 618 -3.58 -17.67 -4.93
C GLY A 618 -2.86 -19.01 -5.03
N ARG A 619 -1.59 -19.07 -4.64
CA ARG A 619 -0.82 -20.31 -4.56
C ARG A 619 -0.07 -20.35 -3.24
N CYS A 620 -0.17 -21.46 -2.58
CA CYS A 620 0.54 -21.70 -1.33
C CYS A 620 1.19 -23.10 -1.39
N LYS A 621 2.34 -23.18 -0.76
CA LYS A 621 3.03 -24.42 -0.45
C LYS A 621 3.41 -24.42 1.02
N ILE A 622 3.03 -25.45 1.76
CA ILE A 622 3.49 -25.68 3.13
C ILE A 622 4.46 -26.83 3.10
N ARG A 623 5.67 -26.62 3.61
CA ARG A 623 6.66 -27.65 3.78
C ARG A 623 6.94 -27.86 5.26
N VAL A 624 7.09 -29.12 5.67
CA VAL A 624 7.50 -29.43 7.05
C VAL A 624 9.00 -29.43 7.13
N GLU A 625 9.57 -28.49 7.88
CA GLU A 625 11.01 -28.26 8.02
C GLU A 625 11.34 -28.01 9.49
N ASP A 626 12.31 -28.74 10.02
CA ASP A 626 12.71 -28.68 11.43
C ASP A 626 11.53 -28.83 12.41
N GLY A 627 10.58 -29.71 12.08
CA GLY A 627 9.38 -30.01 12.85
C GLY A 627 8.35 -28.87 12.85
N ARG A 628 8.39 -27.95 11.88
CA ARG A 628 7.45 -26.82 11.73
C ARG A 628 6.78 -26.82 10.35
N ALA A 629 5.56 -26.36 10.29
CA ALA A 629 4.88 -26.04 9.04
C ALA A 629 5.39 -24.68 8.53
N VAL A 630 6.18 -24.68 7.47
CA VAL A 630 6.73 -23.47 6.85
C VAL A 630 5.88 -23.09 5.64
N VAL A 631 5.25 -21.92 5.69
CA VAL A 631 4.32 -21.41 4.68
C VAL A 631 5.09 -20.63 3.62
N TYR A 632 5.04 -21.07 2.38
CA TYR A 632 5.62 -20.39 1.21
C TYR A 632 4.53 -19.86 0.29
N ALA A 633 4.45 -18.54 0.17
CA ALA A 633 3.67 -17.83 -0.82
C ALA A 633 4.45 -16.57 -1.21
N ALA A 634 4.65 -16.33 -2.51
CA ALA A 634 5.35 -15.12 -2.94
C ALA A 634 4.39 -13.92 -2.91
N THR A 635 4.15 -13.43 -1.69
CA THR A 635 3.31 -12.25 -1.39
C THR A 635 4.10 -11.28 -0.54
N SER A 636 4.05 -9.99 -0.86
CA SER A 636 4.76 -8.97 -0.10
C SER A 636 3.93 -8.51 1.11
N ASP A 637 4.48 -8.67 2.33
CA ASP A 637 3.97 -7.99 3.52
C ASP A 637 4.51 -6.56 3.53
N ILE A 638 3.70 -5.61 3.04
CA ILE A 638 4.06 -4.18 2.98
C ILE A 638 3.73 -3.42 4.28
N GLY A 639 3.41 -4.17 5.34
CA GLY A 639 3.03 -3.68 6.66
C GLY A 639 1.63 -4.08 7.11
N GLN A 640 0.77 -4.56 6.21
CA GLN A 640 -0.61 -4.92 6.52
C GLN A 640 -0.74 -6.20 7.36
N GLY A 641 0.28 -7.06 7.41
CA GLY A 641 0.31 -8.21 8.30
C GLY A 641 -0.18 -9.52 7.69
N CYS A 642 -0.19 -9.67 6.37
CA CYS A 642 -0.65 -10.91 5.73
C CYS A 642 0.14 -12.14 6.20
N ASN A 643 1.44 -12.02 6.44
CA ASN A 643 2.25 -13.12 6.96
C ASN A 643 1.75 -13.66 8.31
N THR A 644 1.32 -12.78 9.21
CA THR A 644 0.71 -13.19 10.49
C THR A 644 -0.64 -13.86 10.29
N VAL A 645 -1.49 -13.30 9.42
CA VAL A 645 -2.80 -13.86 9.07
C VAL A 645 -2.68 -15.26 8.49
N PHE A 646 -1.73 -15.50 7.58
CA PHE A 646 -1.50 -16.83 7.02
C PHE A 646 -1.10 -17.88 8.05
N LEU A 647 -0.32 -17.49 9.07
CA LEU A 647 -0.02 -18.42 10.17
C LEU A 647 -1.23 -18.69 11.05
N GLN A 648 -2.11 -17.71 11.26
CA GLN A 648 -3.39 -17.92 11.94
C GLN A 648 -4.30 -18.89 11.17
N ASP A 649 -4.34 -18.79 9.83
CA ASP A 649 -5.09 -19.73 8.99
C ASP A 649 -4.58 -21.17 9.12
N VAL A 650 -3.26 -21.38 9.20
CA VAL A 650 -2.65 -22.71 9.42
C VAL A 650 -2.92 -23.21 10.84
N ALA A 651 -2.81 -22.34 11.84
CA ALA A 651 -3.10 -22.68 13.23
C ALA A 651 -4.56 -23.13 13.39
N GLU A 652 -5.50 -22.40 12.79
CA GLU A 652 -6.95 -22.74 12.78
C GLU A 652 -7.20 -24.09 12.11
N ALA A 653 -6.57 -24.33 10.96
CA ALA A 653 -6.77 -25.58 10.22
C ALA A 653 -6.20 -26.80 10.95
N CYS A 654 -5.02 -26.70 11.54
CA CYS A 654 -4.22 -27.81 12.03
C CYS A 654 -4.21 -27.99 13.56
N GLY A 655 -4.66 -26.97 14.32
CA GLY A 655 -4.52 -26.93 15.78
C GLY A 655 -3.05 -26.76 16.22
N LEU A 656 -2.17 -26.24 15.35
CA LEU A 656 -0.76 -26.05 15.65
C LEU A 656 -0.53 -24.77 16.46
N PRO A 657 0.31 -24.78 17.52
CA PRO A 657 0.76 -23.56 18.16
C PRO A 657 1.75 -22.80 17.25
N LEU A 658 1.90 -21.49 17.46
CA LEU A 658 2.80 -20.62 16.66
C LEU A 658 4.25 -21.15 16.62
N SER A 659 4.72 -21.76 17.70
CA SER A 659 6.07 -22.38 17.77
C SER A 659 6.30 -23.49 16.74
N CYS A 660 5.23 -24.11 16.21
CA CYS A 660 5.26 -25.16 15.19
C CYS A 660 4.93 -24.62 13.77
N ILE A 661 4.80 -23.30 13.59
CA ILE A 661 4.48 -22.69 12.29
C ILE A 661 5.50 -21.59 11.99
N ALA A 662 5.82 -21.38 10.71
CA ALA A 662 6.70 -20.29 10.29
C ALA A 662 6.35 -19.81 8.87
N ASN A 663 6.78 -18.61 8.51
CA ASN A 663 6.79 -18.16 7.13
C ASN A 663 8.14 -18.48 6.49
N GLY A 664 8.10 -18.95 5.26
CA GLY A 664 9.23 -19.02 4.36
C GLY A 664 9.56 -17.65 3.74
N GLU A 665 10.66 -17.61 3.01
CA GLU A 665 11.09 -16.41 2.30
C GLU A 665 10.10 -16.05 1.17
N CYS A 666 9.80 -14.78 1.00
CA CYS A 666 9.09 -14.25 -0.17
C CYS A 666 10.07 -14.12 -1.34
N SER A 667 10.36 -15.24 -1.99
CA SER A 667 11.34 -15.33 -3.07
C SER A 667 10.78 -16.10 -4.26
N THR A 668 11.06 -15.61 -5.47
CA THR A 668 10.67 -16.29 -6.71
C THR A 668 11.43 -17.62 -6.94
N GLU A 669 12.42 -17.93 -6.12
CA GLU A 669 13.15 -19.19 -6.14
C GLU A 669 12.44 -20.30 -5.34
N ASN A 670 11.87 -19.95 -4.18
CA ASN A 670 11.37 -20.91 -3.20
C ASN A 670 9.84 -20.91 -3.05
N ALA A 671 9.20 -19.77 -3.24
CA ALA A 671 7.76 -19.61 -3.04
C ALA A 671 7.00 -19.57 -4.38
N PRO A 672 5.82 -20.19 -4.48
CA PRO A 672 5.00 -20.10 -5.68
C PRO A 672 4.46 -18.68 -5.88
N ASP A 673 4.24 -18.30 -7.16
CA ASP A 673 3.61 -17.04 -7.51
C ASP A 673 2.18 -16.96 -6.95
N SER A 674 1.96 -16.13 -5.96
CA SER A 674 0.64 -15.90 -5.36
C SER A 674 0.10 -14.49 -5.67
N GLY A 675 0.67 -13.82 -6.66
CA GLY A 675 0.26 -12.52 -7.18
C GLY A 675 0.69 -11.34 -6.31
N THR A 676 0.57 -10.15 -6.89
CA THR A 676 0.94 -8.87 -6.26
C THR A 676 0.07 -8.57 -5.04
N THR A 677 0.63 -7.94 -4.02
CA THR A 677 -0.11 -7.36 -2.89
C THR A 677 -0.80 -6.07 -3.35
N SER A 678 -1.98 -6.23 -3.92
CA SER A 678 -2.84 -5.19 -4.49
C SER A 678 -4.31 -5.62 -4.40
N GLY A 679 -5.27 -4.75 -4.67
CA GLY A 679 -6.69 -5.08 -4.81
C GLY A 679 -7.32 -5.74 -3.58
N SER A 680 -6.79 -5.53 -2.38
CA SER A 680 -7.26 -6.13 -1.12
C SER A 680 -7.38 -7.67 -1.17
N ARG A 681 -6.52 -8.35 -1.99
CA ARG A 681 -6.65 -9.75 -2.37
C ARG A 681 -6.04 -10.76 -1.39
N GLN A 682 -5.11 -10.35 -0.53
CA GLN A 682 -4.30 -11.30 0.24
C GLN A 682 -5.12 -12.17 1.18
N THR A 683 -6.07 -11.61 1.93
CA THR A 683 -6.92 -12.38 2.85
C THR A 683 -7.79 -13.39 2.10
N VAL A 684 -8.43 -12.99 0.99
CA VAL A 684 -9.39 -13.85 0.26
C VAL A 684 -8.65 -14.82 -0.66
N VAL A 685 -7.75 -14.34 -1.52
CA VAL A 685 -7.17 -15.14 -2.60
C VAL A 685 -6.00 -15.99 -2.10
N THR A 686 -5.00 -15.35 -1.49
CA THR A 686 -3.86 -16.09 -0.94
C THR A 686 -4.24 -16.83 0.34
N GLY A 687 -5.08 -16.22 1.22
CA GLY A 687 -5.58 -16.88 2.43
C GLY A 687 -6.36 -18.15 2.13
N GLU A 688 -7.18 -18.18 1.05
CA GLU A 688 -7.83 -19.43 0.62
C GLU A 688 -6.82 -20.48 0.16
N ALA A 689 -5.76 -20.07 -0.55
CA ALA A 689 -4.70 -21.00 -0.94
C ALA A 689 -3.94 -21.55 0.29
N VAL A 690 -3.68 -20.70 1.29
CA VAL A 690 -3.07 -21.12 2.57
C VAL A 690 -3.98 -22.09 3.32
N ARG A 691 -5.26 -21.76 3.46
CA ARG A 691 -6.28 -22.63 4.09
C ARG A 691 -6.35 -23.99 3.42
N GLY A 692 -6.40 -24.01 2.08
CA GLY A 692 -6.44 -25.26 1.32
C GLY A 692 -5.18 -26.13 1.53
N ALA A 693 -3.99 -25.55 1.50
CA ALA A 693 -2.74 -26.25 1.79
C ALA A 693 -2.68 -26.77 3.25
N ALA A 694 -3.18 -25.97 4.20
CA ALA A 694 -3.26 -26.32 5.60
C ALA A 694 -4.21 -27.49 5.85
N PHE A 695 -5.33 -27.58 5.13
CA PHE A 695 -6.22 -28.75 5.23
C PHE A 695 -5.58 -30.04 4.71
N LEU A 696 -4.79 -29.96 3.64
CA LEU A 696 -4.03 -31.13 3.17
C LEU A 696 -2.99 -31.58 4.22
N LEU A 697 -2.29 -30.64 4.86
CA LEU A 697 -1.41 -30.93 5.97
C LEU A 697 -2.14 -31.57 7.15
N ARG A 698 -3.26 -31.00 7.59
CA ARG A 698 -4.11 -31.54 8.65
C ARG A 698 -4.54 -32.98 8.36
N ASP A 699 -5.03 -33.25 7.15
CA ASP A 699 -5.49 -34.58 6.75
C ASP A 699 -4.33 -35.60 6.78
N ALA A 700 -3.11 -35.19 6.44
CA ALA A 700 -1.91 -36.03 6.60
C ALA A 700 -1.57 -36.25 8.08
N MET A 701 -1.67 -35.24 8.95
CA MET A 701 -1.44 -35.35 10.39
C MET A 701 -2.45 -36.33 11.03
N VAL A 702 -3.72 -36.19 10.75
CA VAL A 702 -4.77 -37.14 11.21
C VAL A 702 -4.50 -38.55 10.66
N GLY A 703 -3.98 -38.65 9.42
CA GLY A 703 -3.56 -39.91 8.83
C GLY A 703 -2.44 -40.60 9.63
N ILE A 704 -1.41 -39.85 10.04
CA ILE A 704 -0.30 -40.35 10.89
C ILE A 704 -0.86 -40.91 12.21
N GLU A 705 -1.72 -40.19 12.90
CA GLU A 705 -2.33 -40.66 14.14
C GLU A 705 -3.20 -41.93 13.94
N ALA A 706 -3.80 -42.09 12.77
CA ALA A 706 -4.49 -43.31 12.36
C ALA A 706 -3.56 -44.43 11.88
N GLY A 707 -2.22 -44.29 11.99
CA GLY A 707 -1.22 -45.29 11.59
C GLY A 707 -0.94 -45.34 10.11
N LYS A 708 -1.33 -44.33 9.31
CA LYS A 708 -0.95 -44.23 7.89
C LYS A 708 0.50 -43.75 7.77
N PRO A 709 1.24 -44.16 6.72
CA PRO A 709 2.55 -43.61 6.46
C PRO A 709 2.48 -42.13 6.04
N ALA A 710 3.57 -41.39 6.24
CA ALA A 710 3.75 -40.07 5.66
C ALA A 710 3.71 -40.15 4.11
N PRO A 711 3.21 -39.10 3.44
CA PRO A 711 3.28 -39.04 1.98
C PRO A 711 4.73 -39.12 1.47
N ASP A 712 4.96 -39.91 0.44
CA ASP A 712 6.24 -40.09 -0.21
C ASP A 712 6.49 -39.15 -1.40
N ALA A 713 5.50 -38.31 -1.74
CA ALA A 713 5.54 -37.28 -2.78
C ALA A 713 4.74 -36.05 -2.36
N PRO A 714 4.98 -34.87 -2.96
CA PRO A 714 4.20 -33.68 -2.73
C PRO A 714 2.69 -33.90 -2.95
N VAL A 715 1.89 -33.44 -2.01
CA VAL A 715 0.42 -33.51 -2.09
C VAL A 715 -0.09 -32.14 -2.55
N SER A 716 -0.91 -32.12 -3.60
CA SER A 716 -1.47 -30.87 -4.11
C SER A 716 -2.95 -31.02 -4.54
N ALA A 717 -3.71 -29.95 -4.42
CA ALA A 717 -5.11 -29.89 -4.82
C ALA A 717 -5.49 -28.49 -5.38
N HIS A 718 -6.68 -28.43 -5.95
CA HIS A 718 -7.33 -27.20 -6.43
C HIS A 718 -8.71 -27.08 -5.79
N GLY A 719 -9.25 -25.84 -5.76
CA GLY A 719 -10.62 -25.61 -5.31
C GLY A 719 -11.66 -26.21 -6.27
N ASP A 720 -12.66 -26.88 -5.69
CA ASP A 720 -13.90 -27.27 -6.37
C ASP A 720 -14.89 -26.09 -6.39
N GLY A 721 -16.12 -26.28 -6.84
CA GLY A 721 -17.12 -25.20 -6.87
C GLY A 721 -18.13 -25.30 -5.74
N VAL A 722 -18.31 -24.23 -4.97
CA VAL A 722 -19.46 -24.07 -4.06
C VAL A 722 -20.45 -23.13 -4.70
N LYS A 723 -21.73 -23.53 -4.75
CA LYS A 723 -22.81 -22.76 -5.34
C LYS A 723 -23.76 -22.28 -4.26
N ILE A 724 -23.98 -20.98 -4.19
CA ILE A 724 -24.99 -20.35 -3.35
C ILE A 724 -26.16 -20.01 -4.26
N GLU A 725 -27.32 -20.66 -4.07
CA GLU A 725 -28.53 -20.42 -4.85
C GLU A 725 -29.50 -19.53 -4.08
N TYR A 726 -30.16 -18.61 -4.79
CA TYR A 726 -31.23 -17.78 -4.28
C TYR A 726 -32.59 -18.29 -4.75
N ASP A 727 -33.66 -17.95 -4.02
CA ASP A 727 -35.03 -18.41 -4.27
C ASP A 727 -35.58 -18.14 -5.67
N ASP A 728 -35.03 -17.14 -6.35
CA ASP A 728 -35.37 -16.75 -7.73
C ASP A 728 -34.56 -17.48 -8.81
N GLY A 729 -33.75 -18.47 -8.42
CA GLY A 729 -32.93 -19.28 -9.32
C GLY A 729 -31.60 -18.64 -9.74
N ARG A 730 -31.27 -17.43 -9.27
CA ARG A 730 -29.93 -16.87 -9.42
C ARG A 730 -28.94 -17.63 -8.53
N ALA A 731 -27.68 -17.62 -8.90
CA ALA A 731 -26.66 -18.32 -8.14
C ALA A 731 -25.35 -17.51 -8.10
N TYR A 732 -24.68 -17.57 -6.97
CA TYR A 732 -23.32 -17.11 -6.76
C TYR A 732 -22.43 -18.33 -6.55
N GLN A 733 -21.36 -18.47 -7.34
CA GLN A 733 -20.48 -19.63 -7.29
C GLN A 733 -19.07 -19.20 -6.93
N LEU A 734 -18.49 -19.87 -5.94
CA LEU A 734 -17.07 -19.74 -5.57
C LEU A 734 -16.39 -21.11 -5.62
N ARG A 735 -15.15 -21.12 -6.04
CA ARG A 735 -14.27 -22.30 -5.95
C ARG A 735 -13.63 -22.34 -4.56
N THR A 736 -13.80 -23.41 -3.86
CA THR A 736 -13.19 -23.65 -2.56
C THR A 736 -12.89 -25.12 -2.40
N GLN A 737 -11.99 -25.48 -1.52
CA GLN A 737 -11.83 -26.86 -1.13
C GLN A 737 -12.99 -27.23 -0.19
N GLU A 738 -13.85 -28.17 -0.59
CA GLU A 738 -14.77 -28.78 0.33
C GLU A 738 -13.97 -29.45 1.46
N LEU A 739 -14.41 -29.23 2.69
CA LEU A 739 -13.88 -29.97 3.83
C LEU A 739 -14.28 -31.42 3.64
N VAL A 740 -13.34 -32.26 3.15
CA VAL A 740 -13.52 -33.70 3.04
C VAL A 740 -13.86 -34.25 4.43
N ALA A 741 -14.65 -35.29 4.49
CA ALA A 741 -15.15 -35.98 5.67
C ALA A 741 -14.15 -36.01 6.83
N GLY A 742 -14.32 -35.13 7.80
CA GLY A 742 -13.42 -34.83 8.88
C GLY A 742 -13.50 -33.40 9.38
N GLN A 743 -14.50 -32.63 8.94
CA GLN A 743 -14.81 -31.31 9.46
C GLN A 743 -14.84 -31.34 11.01
N GLY A 744 -13.91 -30.60 11.66
CA GLY A 744 -13.79 -30.59 13.12
C GLY A 744 -12.84 -31.64 13.72
N MET A 745 -12.13 -32.45 12.92
CA MET A 745 -11.07 -33.31 13.45
C MET A 745 -9.71 -32.62 13.36
N HIS A 746 -9.24 -32.14 14.49
CA HIS A 746 -7.83 -31.78 14.66
C HIS A 746 -7.04 -33.03 15.13
N PRO A 747 -5.72 -33.08 14.83
CA PRO A 747 -4.83 -34.05 15.46
C PRO A 747 -4.92 -33.94 17.00
N GLN A 748 -4.79 -35.06 17.70
CA GLN A 748 -4.84 -35.07 19.18
C GLN A 748 -3.57 -34.45 19.79
N ASP A 749 -2.42 -34.62 19.12
CA ASP A 749 -1.13 -34.01 19.50
C ASP A 749 -0.49 -33.40 18.23
N PRO A 750 -0.93 -32.21 17.82
CA PRO A 750 -0.45 -31.58 16.60
C PRO A 750 1.07 -31.34 16.60
N ALA A 751 1.63 -30.92 17.74
CA ALA A 751 3.06 -30.62 17.87
C ALA A 751 3.98 -31.86 17.81
N ALA A 752 3.47 -33.01 18.22
CA ALA A 752 4.20 -34.27 18.03
C ALA A 752 4.01 -34.83 16.63
N THR A 753 2.80 -34.76 16.10
CA THR A 753 2.40 -35.38 14.83
C THR A 753 3.08 -34.70 13.64
N ILE A 754 3.26 -33.38 13.66
CA ILE A 754 3.89 -32.65 12.55
C ILE A 754 5.33 -33.13 12.29
N LYS A 755 6.07 -33.53 13.34
CA LYS A 755 7.44 -34.03 13.21
C LYS A 755 7.55 -35.31 12.39
N ALA A 756 6.49 -36.12 12.34
CA ALA A 756 6.45 -37.33 11.50
C ALA A 756 6.28 -37.03 10.02
N LEU A 757 5.99 -35.80 9.66
CA LEU A 757 5.83 -35.30 8.29
C LEU A 757 7.06 -34.53 7.80
N GLU A 758 8.20 -34.62 8.49
CA GLU A 758 9.43 -33.91 8.10
C GLU A 758 9.77 -34.14 6.60
N GLY A 759 10.03 -33.06 5.88
CA GLY A 759 10.30 -33.08 4.46
C GLY A 759 9.08 -33.19 3.54
N CYS A 760 7.88 -33.43 4.08
CA CYS A 760 6.64 -33.46 3.26
C CYS A 760 6.24 -32.06 2.79
N GLU A 761 5.60 -32.00 1.62
CA GLU A 761 5.15 -30.76 0.99
C GLU A 761 3.66 -30.84 0.63
N PHE A 762 2.91 -29.77 0.93
CA PHE A 762 1.47 -29.65 0.70
C PHE A 762 1.19 -28.36 -0.06
N GLY A 763 0.64 -28.47 -1.27
CA GLY A 763 0.39 -27.36 -2.17
C GLY A 763 -1.08 -27.16 -2.49
N TYR A 764 -1.52 -25.90 -2.60
CA TYR A 764 -2.87 -25.59 -3.02
C TYR A 764 -2.91 -24.38 -3.96
N VAL A 765 -3.77 -24.47 -4.98
CA VAL A 765 -4.01 -23.40 -5.93
C VAL A 765 -5.48 -23.00 -5.85
N TYR A 766 -5.71 -21.74 -5.53
CA TYR A 766 -7.02 -21.10 -5.64
C TYR A 766 -7.04 -20.18 -6.85
N LEU A 767 -8.00 -20.36 -7.73
CA LEU A 767 -8.25 -19.52 -8.89
C LEU A 767 -9.75 -19.35 -9.05
N GLU A 768 -10.25 -18.14 -8.78
CA GLU A 768 -11.65 -17.81 -8.94
C GLU A 768 -11.90 -17.08 -10.25
N PRO A 769 -12.65 -17.66 -11.19
CA PRO A 769 -13.01 -16.98 -12.43
C PRO A 769 -13.92 -15.78 -12.18
N THR A 770 -13.62 -14.69 -12.90
CA THR A 770 -14.45 -13.49 -12.94
C THR A 770 -14.73 -13.11 -14.38
N ASP A 771 -15.81 -12.36 -14.62
CA ASP A 771 -16.22 -11.94 -15.95
C ASP A 771 -15.53 -10.65 -16.36
N LYS A 772 -15.19 -10.54 -17.65
CA LYS A 772 -14.67 -9.32 -18.25
C LYS A 772 -15.69 -8.19 -18.19
N LEU A 773 -15.21 -6.98 -18.13
CA LEU A 773 -16.06 -5.80 -18.32
C LEU A 773 -16.79 -5.90 -19.68
N GLY A 774 -18.12 -5.75 -19.67
CA GLY A 774 -18.96 -5.89 -20.87
C GLY A 774 -19.18 -7.34 -21.32
N ALA A 775 -18.99 -8.34 -20.44
CA ALA A 775 -19.34 -9.72 -20.73
C ALA A 775 -20.82 -9.87 -21.09
N ASP A 776 -21.10 -10.66 -22.14
CA ASP A 776 -22.48 -10.94 -22.61
C ASP A 776 -23.18 -11.98 -21.70
N VAL A 777 -23.37 -11.59 -20.44
CA VAL A 777 -24.09 -12.36 -19.42
C VAL A 777 -24.99 -11.43 -18.62
N PRO A 778 -26.17 -11.87 -18.16
CA PRO A 778 -27.13 -10.99 -17.48
C PRO A 778 -26.62 -10.37 -16.18
N ASN A 779 -25.83 -11.13 -15.42
CA ASN A 779 -25.28 -10.72 -14.13
C ASN A 779 -23.80 -11.11 -14.07
N PRO A 780 -22.88 -10.28 -14.62
CA PRO A 780 -21.46 -10.58 -14.64
C PRO A 780 -20.90 -10.57 -13.21
N LYS A 781 -20.14 -11.59 -12.88
CA LYS A 781 -19.36 -11.67 -11.66
C LYS A 781 -18.05 -10.93 -11.87
N SER A 782 -18.05 -9.63 -11.67
CA SER A 782 -16.88 -8.79 -11.91
C SER A 782 -15.75 -9.00 -10.88
N HIS A 783 -16.08 -9.36 -9.66
CA HIS A 783 -15.12 -9.60 -8.56
C HIS A 783 -15.51 -10.81 -7.72
N ILE A 784 -14.55 -11.32 -6.94
CA ILE A 784 -14.78 -12.47 -6.04
C ILE A 784 -15.84 -12.12 -5.00
N CYS A 785 -15.68 -10.99 -4.33
CA CYS A 785 -16.64 -10.40 -3.41
C CYS A 785 -16.41 -8.90 -3.26
N TYR A 786 -17.35 -8.22 -2.62
CA TYR A 786 -17.20 -6.84 -2.18
C TYR A 786 -17.21 -6.76 -0.64
N GLY A 787 -16.31 -5.91 -0.09
CA GLY A 787 -16.48 -5.37 1.24
C GLY A 787 -17.28 -4.06 1.17
N PHE A 788 -18.00 -3.74 2.23
CA PHE A 788 -18.78 -2.51 2.36
C PHE A 788 -18.33 -1.73 3.59
N ALA A 789 -18.49 -0.41 3.56
CA ALA A 789 -18.17 0.42 4.71
C ALA A 789 -19.08 1.65 4.76
N THR A 790 -19.32 2.13 5.98
CA THR A 790 -19.97 3.41 6.24
C THR A 790 -19.14 4.20 7.23
N HIS A 791 -18.75 5.43 6.86
CA HIS A 791 -18.08 6.37 7.75
C HIS A 791 -19.00 7.52 8.13
N VAL A 792 -18.95 7.90 9.41
CA VAL A 792 -19.53 9.14 9.94
C VAL A 792 -18.40 9.99 10.47
N VAL A 793 -18.29 11.21 9.97
CA VAL A 793 -17.31 12.21 10.42
C VAL A 793 -18.04 13.30 11.18
N ILE A 794 -17.54 13.64 12.37
CA ILE A 794 -18.10 14.65 13.25
C ILE A 794 -17.13 15.83 13.33
N LEU A 795 -17.65 17.03 13.13
CA LEU A 795 -16.93 18.28 13.32
C LEU A 795 -17.22 18.87 14.70
N ASP A 796 -16.22 19.47 15.33
CA ASP A 796 -16.40 20.33 16.49
C ASP A 796 -16.95 21.72 16.10
N ASP A 797 -17.21 22.57 17.09
CA ASP A 797 -17.73 23.94 16.90
C ASP A 797 -16.79 24.85 16.09
N ASP A 798 -15.49 24.52 16.03
CA ASP A 798 -14.49 25.23 15.23
C ASP A 798 -14.36 24.67 13.79
N GLY A 799 -15.14 23.63 13.46
CA GLY A 799 -15.12 22.94 12.17
C GLY A 799 -13.92 22.01 11.99
N ARG A 800 -13.30 21.54 13.08
CA ARG A 800 -12.27 20.51 13.02
C ARG A 800 -12.91 19.12 13.16
N VAL A 801 -12.32 18.13 12.54
CA VAL A 801 -12.75 16.74 12.73
C VAL A 801 -12.40 16.33 14.15
N SER A 802 -13.41 16.04 14.97
CA SER A 802 -13.27 15.58 16.35
C SER A 802 -13.33 14.07 16.48
N GLU A 803 -14.25 13.44 15.73
CA GLU A 803 -14.48 11.99 15.79
C GLU A 803 -14.74 11.44 14.39
N VAL A 804 -14.37 10.16 14.20
CA VAL A 804 -14.72 9.37 13.00
C VAL A 804 -15.19 7.99 13.44
N TYR A 805 -16.44 7.66 13.12
CA TYR A 805 -17.00 6.32 13.26
C TYR A 805 -16.85 5.59 11.91
N ALA A 806 -16.09 4.51 11.88
CA ALA A 806 -15.75 3.79 10.67
C ALA A 806 -16.21 2.33 10.78
N ALA A 807 -17.43 2.04 10.30
CA ALA A 807 -18.01 0.69 10.29
C ALA A 807 -17.67 -0.03 9.00
N HIS A 808 -17.10 -1.23 9.13
CA HIS A 808 -16.61 -2.04 8.01
C HIS A 808 -17.19 -3.45 8.02
N ASP A 809 -17.77 -3.86 6.90
CA ASP A 809 -18.04 -5.25 6.56
C ASP A 809 -16.72 -5.93 6.19
N SER A 810 -16.15 -6.63 7.14
CA SER A 810 -14.87 -7.35 7.00
C SER A 810 -15.08 -8.87 6.82
N GLY A 811 -16.34 -9.33 6.71
CA GLY A 811 -16.63 -10.75 6.85
C GLY A 811 -16.16 -11.24 8.22
N LYS A 812 -15.50 -12.40 8.28
CA LYS A 812 -14.84 -12.87 9.51
C LYS A 812 -13.57 -12.11 9.79
N VAL A 813 -13.45 -11.53 10.97
CA VAL A 813 -12.21 -10.89 11.43
C VAL A 813 -11.18 -11.96 11.77
N VAL A 814 -10.10 -12.05 11.01
CA VAL A 814 -9.02 -13.02 11.28
C VAL A 814 -8.13 -12.56 12.43
N ASN A 815 -7.67 -11.29 12.38
CA ASN A 815 -6.86 -10.69 13.45
C ASN A 815 -7.42 -9.32 13.85
N PRO A 816 -8.07 -9.18 15.02
CA PRO A 816 -8.67 -7.92 15.48
C PRO A 816 -7.69 -6.76 15.60
N ILE A 817 -6.43 -7.02 15.99
CA ILE A 817 -5.41 -5.98 16.12
C ILE A 817 -5.03 -5.43 14.74
N SER A 818 -4.82 -6.32 13.77
CA SER A 818 -4.40 -5.94 12.44
C SER A 818 -5.49 -5.15 11.70
N ILE A 819 -6.74 -5.58 11.79
CA ILE A 819 -7.85 -4.92 11.10
C ILE A 819 -8.11 -3.51 11.65
N GLN A 820 -8.05 -3.34 12.98
CA GLN A 820 -8.18 -2.04 13.63
C GLN A 820 -7.13 -1.05 13.07
N GLY A 821 -5.86 -1.47 13.01
CA GLY A 821 -4.80 -0.63 12.46
C GLY A 821 -4.96 -0.30 10.97
N GLN A 822 -5.56 -1.20 10.18
CA GLN A 822 -5.87 -0.91 8.78
C GLN A 822 -6.98 0.15 8.65
N ILE A 823 -8.01 0.10 9.49
CA ILE A 823 -9.12 1.07 9.50
C ILE A 823 -8.60 2.45 9.94
N GLU A 824 -7.94 2.54 11.09
CA GLU A 824 -7.42 3.81 11.63
C GLU A 824 -6.44 4.49 10.66
N GLY A 825 -5.49 3.74 10.10
CA GLY A 825 -4.57 4.25 9.09
C GLY A 825 -5.24 4.66 7.78
N GLY A 826 -6.28 3.94 7.37
CA GLY A 826 -7.08 4.26 6.19
C GLY A 826 -7.89 5.54 6.35
N VAL A 827 -8.57 5.70 7.49
CA VAL A 827 -9.32 6.92 7.85
C VAL A 827 -8.40 8.14 7.82
N LEU A 828 -7.25 8.08 8.49
CA LEU A 828 -6.34 9.22 8.54
C LEU A 828 -5.78 9.60 7.15
N MET A 829 -5.52 8.60 6.30
CA MET A 829 -5.12 8.83 4.90
C MET A 829 -6.26 9.48 4.09
N GLY A 830 -7.50 9.04 4.29
CA GLY A 830 -8.69 9.62 3.67
C GLY A 830 -8.95 11.06 4.12
N MET A 831 -8.74 11.37 5.40
CA MET A 831 -8.79 12.74 5.93
C MET A 831 -7.71 13.63 5.29
N GLY A 832 -6.48 13.13 5.16
CA GLY A 832 -5.40 13.84 4.49
C GLY A 832 -5.76 14.18 3.05
N TYR A 833 -6.28 13.21 2.30
CA TYR A 833 -6.76 13.40 0.93
C TYR A 833 -7.88 14.45 0.84
N ALA A 834 -8.79 14.46 1.82
CA ALA A 834 -9.89 15.43 1.87
C ALA A 834 -9.42 16.85 2.18
N LEU A 835 -8.47 17.04 3.10
CA LEU A 835 -8.27 18.30 3.80
C LEU A 835 -6.91 18.96 3.61
N THR A 836 -5.82 18.18 3.62
CA THR A 836 -4.48 18.74 3.82
C THR A 836 -3.44 18.30 2.80
N GLU A 837 -3.56 17.08 2.27
CA GLU A 837 -2.53 16.53 1.39
C GLU A 837 -2.53 17.22 0.03
N ASP A 838 -1.36 17.73 -0.35
CA ASP A 838 -1.16 18.43 -1.60
C ASP A 838 0.21 18.07 -2.20
N TRP A 839 0.19 17.80 -3.50
CA TRP A 839 1.39 17.55 -4.28
C TRP A 839 1.38 18.46 -5.53
N PRO A 840 1.66 19.78 -5.31
CA PRO A 840 1.49 20.78 -6.35
C PRO A 840 2.49 20.65 -7.48
N LEU A 841 2.00 20.88 -8.69
CA LEU A 841 2.77 20.94 -9.93
C LEU A 841 2.84 22.37 -10.44
N LYS A 842 4.00 22.78 -10.92
CA LYS A 842 4.17 24.00 -11.70
C LYS A 842 4.82 23.64 -13.03
N ASP A 843 4.09 23.84 -14.13
CA ASP A 843 4.55 23.45 -15.45
C ASP A 843 5.07 22.00 -15.50
N CYS A 844 4.29 21.04 -14.96
CA CYS A 844 4.62 19.62 -14.81
C CYS A 844 5.82 19.32 -13.89
N VAL A 845 6.32 20.28 -13.16
CA VAL A 845 7.46 20.10 -12.21
C VAL A 845 6.91 20.04 -10.78
N PRO A 846 7.13 18.94 -10.04
CA PRO A 846 6.73 18.84 -8.64
C PRO A 846 7.40 19.90 -7.75
N GLN A 847 6.61 20.48 -6.83
CA GLN A 847 7.08 21.52 -5.91
C GLN A 847 7.15 21.04 -4.46
N ALA A 848 6.61 19.88 -4.15
CA ALA A 848 6.50 19.36 -2.79
C ALA A 848 7.85 18.86 -2.25
N ARG A 849 8.05 19.05 -0.93
CA ARG A 849 9.00 18.33 -0.10
C ARG A 849 8.24 17.44 0.87
N TYR A 850 8.91 16.45 1.46
CA TYR A 850 8.24 15.53 2.39
C TYR A 850 7.54 16.26 3.55
N GLY A 851 8.22 17.26 4.11
CA GLY A 851 7.67 18.10 5.19
C GLY A 851 6.51 19.01 4.80
N THR A 852 6.25 19.23 3.50
CA THR A 852 5.19 20.12 2.99
C THR A 852 4.01 19.38 2.35
N LEU A 853 3.99 18.04 2.39
CA LEU A 853 2.92 17.21 1.83
C LEU A 853 1.57 17.36 2.55
N GLY A 854 1.53 17.97 3.74
CA GLY A 854 0.29 18.11 4.50
C GLY A 854 -0.14 16.84 5.25
N LEU A 855 0.78 15.92 5.52
CA LEU A 855 0.48 14.70 6.28
C LEU A 855 0.07 15.04 7.72
N PHE A 856 -1.00 14.46 8.21
CA PHE A 856 -1.41 14.57 9.61
C PHE A 856 -0.34 14.06 10.57
N ARG A 857 -0.23 14.71 11.71
CA ARG A 857 0.69 14.38 12.81
C ARG A 857 -0.09 13.93 14.03
N ALA A 858 0.57 13.26 14.97
CA ALA A 858 -0.05 12.73 16.18
C ALA A 858 -0.92 13.75 16.97
N PRO A 859 -0.55 15.04 17.12
CA PRO A 859 -1.41 16.01 17.81
C PRO A 859 -2.69 16.41 17.06
N GLU A 860 -2.82 16.04 15.79
CA GLU A 860 -3.90 16.49 14.90
C GLU A 860 -4.94 15.39 14.64
N ILE A 861 -4.72 14.18 15.19
CA ILE A 861 -5.62 13.05 14.95
C ILE A 861 -6.94 13.21 15.73
N PRO A 862 -8.08 12.92 15.10
CA PRO A 862 -9.36 12.82 15.81
C PRO A 862 -9.44 11.50 16.61
N ASP A 863 -10.48 11.34 17.38
CA ASP A 863 -10.83 10.02 17.91
C ASP A 863 -11.44 9.15 16.80
N ILE A 864 -10.82 7.98 16.54
CA ILE A 864 -11.25 7.06 15.48
C ILE A 864 -11.85 5.81 16.12
N HIS A 865 -13.13 5.57 15.86
CA HIS A 865 -13.88 4.40 16.32
C HIS A 865 -13.94 3.38 15.19
N ALA A 866 -13.06 2.39 15.21
CA ALA A 866 -13.07 1.28 14.26
C ALA A 866 -14.13 0.24 14.68
N ILE A 867 -15.12 -0.02 13.81
CA ILE A 867 -16.25 -0.92 14.06
C ILE A 867 -16.19 -2.05 13.03
N TYR A 868 -16.22 -3.29 13.49
CA TYR A 868 -16.24 -4.48 12.62
C TYR A 868 -17.65 -5.04 12.58
N VAL A 869 -18.17 -5.23 11.37
CA VAL A 869 -19.45 -5.87 11.15
C VAL A 869 -19.19 -7.30 10.68
N GLU A 870 -19.59 -8.27 11.48
CA GLU A 870 -19.61 -9.70 11.15
C GLU A 870 -21.04 -10.18 11.01
N LYS A 871 -21.31 -10.99 9.98
CA LYS A 871 -22.60 -11.66 9.79
C LYS A 871 -22.50 -13.14 10.11
N ASP A 872 -23.64 -13.78 10.39
CA ASP A 872 -23.73 -15.23 10.56
C ASP A 872 -23.46 -15.97 9.23
N GLU A 873 -23.94 -15.40 8.11
CA GLU A 873 -23.70 -15.94 6.77
C GLU A 873 -22.42 -15.37 6.18
N LEU A 874 -21.41 -16.22 6.06
CA LEU A 874 -20.09 -15.89 5.56
C LEU A 874 -19.83 -16.54 4.19
N LEU A 875 -18.88 -15.96 3.44
CA LEU A 875 -18.35 -16.63 2.25
C LEU A 875 -17.63 -17.93 2.63
N PRO A 876 -17.74 -18.98 1.81
CA PRO A 876 -17.11 -20.28 2.10
C PRO A 876 -15.60 -20.32 1.87
N VAL A 877 -14.97 -19.21 1.52
CA VAL A 877 -13.52 -19.08 1.25
C VAL A 877 -12.84 -18.32 2.38
N ALA A 878 -11.55 -18.57 2.62
CA ALA A 878 -10.69 -17.85 3.56
C ALA A 878 -11.34 -17.64 4.95
N TYR A 879 -12.02 -18.67 5.47
CA TYR A 879 -12.83 -18.60 6.71
C TYR A 879 -13.88 -17.49 6.73
N GLY A 880 -14.28 -16.97 5.58
CA GLY A 880 -15.22 -15.87 5.44
C GLY A 880 -14.63 -14.48 5.57
N GLY A 881 -13.32 -14.36 5.71
CA GLY A 881 -12.63 -13.07 5.81
C GLY A 881 -12.65 -12.29 4.48
N LYS A 882 -12.79 -10.96 4.56
CA LYS A 882 -12.68 -10.04 3.42
C LYS A 882 -11.44 -9.17 3.55
N GLY A 883 -10.81 -8.82 2.43
CA GLY A 883 -9.71 -7.86 2.43
C GLY A 883 -10.21 -6.42 2.60
N ILE A 884 -9.66 -5.68 3.56
CA ILE A 884 -10.07 -4.30 3.85
C ILE A 884 -8.96 -3.27 3.60
N GLY A 885 -7.85 -3.68 3.01
CA GLY A 885 -6.67 -2.82 2.84
C GLY A 885 -6.93 -1.49 2.15
N GLU A 886 -7.90 -1.40 1.26
CA GLU A 886 -8.23 -0.22 0.47
C GLU A 886 -9.51 0.49 0.95
N ILE A 887 -10.57 -0.26 1.28
CA ILE A 887 -11.89 0.30 1.60
C ILE A 887 -11.84 1.28 2.77
N ALA A 888 -10.95 1.05 3.74
CA ALA A 888 -10.77 1.90 4.91
C ALA A 888 -10.43 3.39 4.60
N THR A 889 -10.01 3.69 3.37
CA THR A 889 -9.71 5.08 2.95
C THR A 889 -10.86 5.73 2.16
N ILE A 890 -11.76 4.93 1.59
CA ILE A 890 -12.68 5.38 0.54
C ILE A 890 -13.80 6.30 1.09
N PRO A 891 -14.60 5.92 2.11
CA PRO A 891 -15.74 6.75 2.52
C PRO A 891 -15.34 8.02 3.25
N THR A 892 -14.09 8.14 3.74
CA THR A 892 -13.68 9.25 4.61
C THR A 892 -13.79 10.61 3.93
N ALA A 893 -13.27 10.74 2.70
CA ALA A 893 -13.26 12.04 2.02
C ALA A 893 -14.68 12.58 1.73
N PRO A 894 -15.62 11.79 1.19
CA PRO A 894 -16.99 12.27 1.03
C PRO A 894 -17.70 12.48 2.37
N ALA A 895 -17.45 11.67 3.42
CA ALA A 895 -18.02 11.91 4.74
C ALA A 895 -17.56 13.26 5.34
N VAL A 896 -16.29 13.62 5.16
CA VAL A 896 -15.76 14.95 5.54
C VAL A 896 -16.46 16.07 4.75
N GLN A 897 -16.63 15.91 3.43
CA GLN A 897 -17.36 16.88 2.59
C GLN A 897 -18.80 17.06 3.09
N ASN A 898 -19.49 15.97 3.37
CA ASN A 898 -20.87 15.97 3.83
C ASN A 898 -21.00 16.55 5.25
N ALA A 899 -20.01 16.34 6.13
CA ALA A 899 -19.95 17.00 7.44
C ALA A 899 -19.82 18.52 7.30
N TYR A 900 -18.93 19.03 6.44
CA TYR A 900 -18.84 20.48 6.19
C TYR A 900 -20.10 21.04 5.54
N ARG A 901 -20.74 20.28 4.65
CA ARG A 901 -22.02 20.71 4.07
C ARG A 901 -23.10 20.84 5.13
N ALA A 902 -23.19 19.90 6.06
CA ALA A 902 -24.10 19.99 7.20
C ALA A 902 -23.78 21.19 8.11
N PHE A 903 -22.48 21.47 8.32
CA PHE A 903 -21.99 22.51 9.21
C PHE A 903 -22.19 23.93 8.68
N ASP A 904 -21.86 24.20 7.43
CA ASP A 904 -21.87 25.56 6.86
C ASP A 904 -22.69 25.72 5.55
N GLY A 905 -23.30 24.64 5.06
CA GLY A 905 -24.15 24.64 3.87
C GLY A 905 -23.37 24.67 2.55
N LYS A 906 -22.02 24.63 2.56
CA LYS A 906 -21.22 24.80 1.34
C LYS A 906 -20.81 23.45 0.76
N LEU A 907 -21.02 23.27 -0.55
CA LEU A 907 -20.41 22.19 -1.31
C LEU A 907 -18.95 22.52 -1.63
N ARG A 908 -18.06 21.55 -1.39
CA ARG A 908 -16.63 21.63 -1.74
C ARG A 908 -16.29 20.52 -2.74
N PRO A 909 -16.54 20.73 -4.05
CA PRO A 909 -16.43 19.68 -5.05
C PRO A 909 -15.00 19.41 -5.50
N ASN A 910 -14.03 20.09 -4.90
CA ASN A 910 -12.62 19.97 -5.25
C ASN A 910 -11.81 19.51 -4.03
N LEU A 911 -10.92 18.54 -4.21
CA LEU A 911 -9.95 18.14 -3.19
C LEU A 911 -8.56 18.73 -3.46
N PRO A 912 -7.75 18.95 -2.41
CA PRO A 912 -8.19 19.01 -1.03
C PRO A 912 -9.09 20.23 -0.81
N MET A 913 -10.04 20.10 0.12
CA MET A 913 -11.07 21.13 0.36
C MET A 913 -10.44 22.45 0.81
N VAL A 914 -10.99 23.55 0.31
CA VAL A 914 -10.64 24.91 0.73
C VAL A 914 -11.71 25.47 1.69
N ASP A 915 -11.43 26.61 2.33
CA ASP A 915 -12.33 27.25 3.32
C ASP A 915 -12.67 26.33 4.52
N THR A 916 -11.65 25.61 5.00
CA THR A 916 -11.71 24.80 6.21
C THR A 916 -10.67 25.30 7.22
N PRO A 917 -10.76 24.95 8.51
CA PRO A 917 -9.70 25.26 9.49
C PRO A 917 -8.33 24.73 9.09
N TYR A 918 -8.29 23.66 8.29
CA TYR A 918 -7.06 23.02 7.78
C TYR A 918 -6.43 23.77 6.62
N SER A 919 -7.19 24.57 5.86
CA SER A 919 -6.69 25.35 4.72
C SER A 919 -5.65 26.41 5.11
N ARG A 920 -5.67 26.88 6.36
CA ARG A 920 -4.70 27.86 6.88
C ARG A 920 -3.31 27.26 7.13
N VAL A 921 -3.22 25.95 7.29
CA VAL A 921 -1.95 25.23 7.48
C VAL A 921 -1.17 25.18 6.17
N ARG A 922 -1.87 25.07 5.02
CA ARG A 922 -1.27 25.03 3.67
C ARG A 922 -0.50 26.31 3.30
N ASN A 923 -0.94 27.47 3.80
CA ASN A 923 -0.37 28.78 3.45
C ASN A 923 0.83 29.16 4.34
N ARG A 924 1.30 28.28 5.23
CA ARG A 924 2.43 28.51 6.14
C ARG A 924 3.73 27.79 5.71
N GLY A 925 3.74 27.16 4.52
CA GLY A 925 4.88 26.48 3.94
C GLY A 925 5.75 27.40 3.09
#